data_1f22e630ceb2567db6fbc741a83b3086
#
_entry.id   1f22e630ceb2567db6fbc741a83b3086
#
_cell.length_a   1.000
_cell.length_b   1.000
_cell.length_c   1.000
_cell.angle_alpha   90.00
_cell.angle_beta   90.00
_cell.angle_gamma   90.00
#
_symmetry.space_group_name_H-M   'P 1'
#
loop_
_entity.id
_entity.type
_entity.pdbx_description
1 polymer ?
#
loop_
_entity_poly.entity_id
_entity_poly.type
_entity_poly.pdbx_seq_one_letter_code
_entity_poly.pdbx_strand_id
1 'polypeptide(L)'
;MNISELSIRRPVLSTVLTIIILLFGLIGYNYLGVREYPSVDNPIISVSCSYPGANADVIENQITEPLEQNINGIPGIRSLSSVSQQGQSRITVEFELSVDLETAANDVRDKVSRAQRYLPRDCDPPTVSKADADATPILMVALQSDKRSLLELSEIADLTVKEQLQTISDVSSVSIWGEKRYSMRLWLDPIKMSGYGITPIDVKNAVDKENVELPSGSIEGNTTELTIRTLGLMHTAEEFNNLIVKEENDRIIRFSDIGRAELGPADIKSHMKMNGVPMVGIVVIPQPGANHIKIADAVYERMEKMQKDLPEDVKYSYGFDNTKFIRASISEVKETVYVAFILVIIIIFLFLRDWRVTLVPCIVIPVSLIGAFFVMYLADFSINVLSMLAVVLAVGLVVDDAIVMTENIYVRIEKGMPPKEAGIEGAKEIFFAVISTTITLVAVFFPIVFMEGMTGRLFREFSIVISGSVIISSFAALTFTPMLATKLLVKREKQNWFYLKTEPFFEGMNRLYSRSLAVFLHKRWIALPFVAITIGIIAFLWNYIPAEMAPLEDRSQISINTRGAEGVTYEYIRDYTEDINDLVDSIVPDAESVTARVSSGSGNVRITLKDMKDRDYTQMDVAEKLSAAVQKKTMARSFVQQSSSFGGRRGGMPVQYVLQATNIEKLQEVLPKFMAKVYENPVFQMADVDLKFSKPEARININRDKASIMGVSTRNIAQTLQYGLSGQRMGYFYMNGKQYEILGEINRQQRNTPANLKSIYIRSDKGDMVQLDNLIELTGGIAPPKLYRYNRFVSATVSAGLAEGKTIGQGLDEMDKIAKETLDDTFRTALTGDSKEYRESSSSLMFAFILAIVLIYLILAAQFESFKDPLIIMLTVPLAIAGALVFMYFGGITMNIFSQIGIIMLIGLVAKNGILIVEFANLKQETGEDKMTAIKDAALQRLRPILMTSASTILGLIPLAFASGEGCNQRIAMGTAVVGGMLVSTLLTMYIVPAIYSYISTNRSNKLKQE
;
A
#
# COMPACT_ATOMS: atom_id res chain seq x y z
N MET A 1 -30.29 -35.57 -20.56
CA MET A 1 -31.08 -34.34 -20.27
C MET A 1 -30.12 -33.29 -19.78
N ASN A 2 -29.94 -32.21 -20.57
CA ASN A 2 -29.03 -31.14 -20.21
C ASN A 2 -29.65 -30.25 -19.13
N ILE A 3 -28.80 -29.50 -18.38
CA ILE A 3 -29.25 -28.63 -17.29
C ILE A 3 -30.25 -27.56 -17.78
N SER A 4 -30.08 -27.08 -19.00
CA SER A 4 -30.98 -26.12 -19.65
C SER A 4 -32.36 -26.73 -19.94
N GLU A 5 -32.42 -27.97 -20.43
CA GLU A 5 -33.67 -28.69 -20.64
C GLU A 5 -34.40 -28.95 -19.31
N LEU A 6 -33.67 -29.31 -18.26
CA LEU A 6 -34.24 -29.48 -16.91
C LEU A 6 -34.87 -28.19 -16.41
N SER A 7 -34.18 -27.04 -16.60
CA SER A 7 -34.63 -25.70 -16.19
C SER A 7 -35.91 -25.26 -16.94
N ILE A 8 -36.00 -25.53 -18.24
CA ILE A 8 -37.21 -25.25 -19.03
C ILE A 8 -38.40 -26.10 -18.58
N ARG A 9 -38.14 -27.38 -18.25
CA ARG A 9 -39.17 -28.32 -17.77
C ARG A 9 -39.61 -28.07 -16.34
N ARG A 10 -38.71 -27.51 -15.49
CA ARG A 10 -38.94 -27.22 -14.05
C ARG A 10 -38.65 -25.73 -13.76
N PRO A 11 -39.49 -24.79 -14.21
CA PRO A 11 -39.21 -23.35 -14.11
C PRO A 11 -39.09 -22.86 -12.66
N VAL A 12 -39.86 -23.45 -11.73
CA VAL A 12 -39.78 -23.11 -10.32
C VAL A 12 -38.41 -23.42 -9.73
N LEU A 13 -37.83 -24.60 -10.09
CA LEU A 13 -36.46 -24.95 -9.64
C LEU A 13 -35.43 -23.90 -10.07
N SER A 14 -35.46 -23.48 -11.35
CA SER A 14 -34.55 -22.48 -11.89
C SER A 14 -34.70 -21.12 -11.18
N THR A 15 -35.93 -20.70 -10.92
CA THR A 15 -36.21 -19.45 -10.20
C THR A 15 -35.73 -19.50 -8.75
N VAL A 16 -35.99 -20.62 -8.06
CA VAL A 16 -35.54 -20.82 -6.66
C VAL A 16 -34.01 -20.79 -6.56
N LEU A 17 -33.29 -21.47 -7.46
CA LEU A 17 -31.83 -21.44 -7.48
C LEU A 17 -31.30 -20.02 -7.69
N THR A 18 -31.92 -19.24 -8.58
CA THR A 18 -31.53 -17.83 -8.80
C THR A 18 -31.79 -16.97 -7.55
N ILE A 19 -32.93 -17.16 -6.88
CA ILE A 19 -33.25 -16.43 -5.64
C ILE A 19 -32.27 -16.81 -4.54
N ILE A 20 -31.87 -18.07 -4.44
CA ILE A 20 -30.87 -18.54 -3.46
C ILE A 20 -29.53 -17.81 -3.68
N ILE A 21 -29.06 -17.69 -4.95
CA ILE A 21 -27.82 -16.95 -5.27
C ILE A 21 -27.94 -15.49 -4.83
N LEU A 22 -29.06 -14.82 -5.14
CA LEU A 22 -29.30 -13.45 -4.74
C LEU A 22 -29.33 -13.29 -3.22
N LEU A 23 -30.00 -14.20 -2.52
CA LEU A 23 -30.12 -14.15 -1.05
C LEU A 23 -28.76 -14.30 -0.37
N PHE A 24 -27.97 -15.32 -0.77
CA PHE A 24 -26.63 -15.50 -0.22
C PHE A 24 -25.68 -14.37 -0.61
N GLY A 25 -25.81 -13.81 -1.82
CA GLY A 25 -25.03 -12.64 -2.23
C GLY A 25 -25.31 -11.41 -1.38
N LEU A 26 -26.59 -11.14 -1.07
CA LEU A 26 -26.99 -10.04 -0.19
C LEU A 26 -26.51 -10.24 1.26
N ILE A 27 -26.61 -11.47 1.76
CA ILE A 27 -26.04 -11.81 3.06
C ILE A 27 -24.52 -11.56 3.05
N GLY A 28 -23.81 -12.08 2.04
CA GLY A 28 -22.37 -11.87 1.92
C GLY A 28 -21.99 -10.38 1.92
N TYR A 29 -22.71 -9.56 1.14
CA TYR A 29 -22.47 -8.10 1.09
C TYR A 29 -22.53 -7.42 2.47
N ASN A 30 -23.46 -7.81 3.33
CA ASN A 30 -23.62 -7.22 4.67
C ASN A 30 -22.50 -7.61 5.66
N TYR A 31 -21.86 -8.76 5.45
CA TYR A 31 -20.80 -9.26 6.32
C TYR A 31 -19.38 -8.90 5.85
N LEU A 32 -19.23 -8.44 4.61
CA LEU A 32 -17.93 -8.05 4.07
C LEU A 32 -17.41 -6.77 4.71
N GLY A 33 -16.15 -6.78 5.13
CA GLY A 33 -15.41 -5.59 5.57
C GLY A 33 -15.16 -4.64 4.40
N VAL A 34 -15.07 -3.32 4.70
CA VAL A 34 -14.79 -2.29 3.70
C VAL A 34 -13.45 -1.65 3.99
N ARG A 35 -12.52 -1.68 3.04
CA ARG A 35 -11.18 -1.10 3.13
C ARG A 35 -10.72 -0.56 1.76
N GLU A 36 -9.57 0.09 1.73
CA GLU A 36 -9.05 0.67 0.48
C GLU A 36 -8.56 -0.41 -0.50
N TYR A 37 -7.68 -1.30 -0.01
CA TYR A 37 -7.08 -2.41 -0.78
C TYR A 37 -7.23 -3.73 -0.03
N PRO A 38 -7.05 -4.87 -0.72
CA PRO A 38 -6.91 -6.18 -0.07
C PRO A 38 -5.84 -6.16 1.01
N SER A 39 -5.99 -7.01 2.02
CA SER A 39 -4.95 -7.21 3.03
C SER A 39 -3.72 -7.83 2.37
N VAL A 40 -2.67 -7.04 2.27
CA VAL A 40 -1.35 -7.49 1.80
C VAL A 40 -0.42 -7.49 3.00
N ASP A 41 -0.70 -8.36 3.96
CA ASP A 41 0.10 -8.47 5.16
C ASP A 41 1.44 -9.13 4.81
N ASN A 42 2.47 -8.33 4.63
CA ASN A 42 3.82 -8.83 4.78
C ASN A 42 4.03 -9.11 6.27
N PRO A 43 4.36 -10.35 6.66
CA PRO A 43 4.66 -10.64 8.04
C PRO A 43 5.95 -9.91 8.42
N ILE A 44 5.80 -8.72 9.00
CA ILE A 44 6.92 -7.89 9.45
C ILE A 44 6.91 -7.86 10.97
N ILE A 45 8.04 -8.16 11.57
CA ILE A 45 8.24 -8.06 13.02
C ILE A 45 9.32 -7.02 13.28
N SER A 46 9.00 -6.06 14.15
CA SER A 46 9.92 -5.03 14.58
C SER A 46 10.43 -5.35 15.98
N VAL A 47 11.75 -5.37 16.15
CA VAL A 47 12.40 -5.48 17.44
C VAL A 47 13.07 -4.14 17.73
N SER A 48 12.71 -3.52 18.84
CA SER A 48 13.31 -2.25 19.28
C SER A 48 13.91 -2.38 20.67
N CYS A 49 15.08 -1.78 20.87
CA CYS A 49 15.76 -1.73 22.16
C CYS A 49 16.32 -0.32 22.38
N SER A 50 16.08 0.24 23.56
CA SER A 50 16.53 1.57 23.95
C SER A 50 17.75 1.45 24.87
N TYR A 51 18.76 2.26 24.59
CA TYR A 51 19.92 2.44 25.46
C TYR A 51 20.30 3.92 25.48
N PRO A 52 19.65 4.72 26.33
CA PRO A 52 19.83 6.16 26.36
C PRO A 52 21.29 6.58 26.51
N GLY A 53 21.71 7.57 25.73
CA GLY A 53 23.05 8.13 25.75
C GLY A 53 24.11 7.37 24.93
N ALA A 54 23.86 6.13 24.50
CA ALA A 54 24.77 5.38 23.65
C ALA A 54 24.81 5.96 22.22
N ASN A 55 26.00 6.03 21.62
CA ASN A 55 26.15 6.41 20.21
C ASN A 55 25.80 5.25 19.27
N ALA A 56 25.74 5.52 17.98
CA ALA A 56 25.34 4.53 16.97
C ALA A 56 26.24 3.29 16.95
N ASP A 57 27.56 3.46 17.11
CA ASP A 57 28.53 2.35 17.10
C ASP A 57 28.35 1.42 18.30
N VAL A 58 28.09 1.99 19.48
CA VAL A 58 27.80 1.22 20.70
C VAL A 58 26.49 0.44 20.56
N ILE A 59 25.47 1.09 20.03
CA ILE A 59 24.18 0.45 19.74
C ILE A 59 24.35 -0.70 18.75
N GLU A 60 25.10 -0.49 17.67
CA GLU A 60 25.35 -1.54 16.67
C GLU A 60 26.03 -2.75 17.27
N ASN A 61 27.18 -2.53 17.94
CA ASN A 61 28.04 -3.62 18.42
C ASN A 61 27.46 -4.35 19.64
N GLN A 62 26.82 -3.62 20.57
CA GLN A 62 26.37 -4.20 21.83
C GLN A 62 24.91 -4.64 21.85
N ILE A 63 24.08 -4.14 20.93
CA ILE A 63 22.65 -4.42 20.92
C ILE A 63 22.22 -5.01 19.59
N THR A 64 22.45 -4.31 18.48
CA THR A 64 21.91 -4.70 17.18
C THR A 64 22.51 -6.01 16.68
N GLU A 65 23.83 -6.12 16.69
CA GLU A 65 24.51 -7.32 16.19
C GLU A 65 24.20 -8.59 17.02
N PRO A 66 24.22 -8.59 18.35
CA PRO A 66 23.80 -9.73 19.16
C PRO A 66 22.35 -10.15 18.92
N LEU A 67 21.43 -9.20 18.74
CA LEU A 67 20.03 -9.48 18.42
C LEU A 67 19.90 -10.08 17.02
N GLU A 68 20.53 -9.49 16.00
CA GLU A 68 20.52 -10.01 14.61
C GLU A 68 21.08 -11.44 14.52
N GLN A 69 22.19 -11.73 15.22
CA GLN A 69 22.80 -13.06 15.23
C GLN A 69 21.83 -14.14 15.73
N ASN A 70 21.06 -13.83 16.76
CA ASN A 70 20.07 -14.77 17.31
C ASN A 70 18.82 -14.88 16.41
N ILE A 71 18.35 -13.79 15.84
CA ILE A 71 17.13 -13.76 15.00
C ILE A 71 17.35 -14.44 13.65
N ASN A 72 18.52 -14.28 13.04
CA ASN A 72 18.79 -14.77 11.68
C ASN A 72 18.62 -16.29 11.49
N GLY A 73 18.57 -17.06 12.56
CA GLY A 73 18.34 -18.52 12.50
C GLY A 73 16.87 -18.94 12.39
N ILE A 74 15.93 -18.03 12.21
CA ILE A 74 14.50 -18.32 12.06
C ILE A 74 14.22 -18.66 10.60
N PRO A 75 13.53 -19.77 10.30
CA PRO A 75 13.18 -20.10 8.92
C PRO A 75 12.14 -19.13 8.34
N GLY A 76 12.18 -18.92 7.02
CA GLY A 76 11.22 -18.07 6.31
C GLY A 76 11.51 -16.56 6.40
N ILE A 77 12.68 -16.13 6.89
CA ILE A 77 13.09 -14.73 6.83
C ILE A 77 13.43 -14.37 5.37
N ARG A 78 12.71 -13.38 4.82
CA ARG A 78 12.92 -12.81 3.48
C ARG A 78 13.99 -11.71 3.49
N SER A 79 13.96 -10.84 4.51
CA SER A 79 14.98 -9.82 4.73
C SER A 79 15.09 -9.41 6.19
N LEU A 80 16.29 -9.04 6.59
CA LEU A 80 16.61 -8.52 7.91
C LEU A 80 17.29 -7.17 7.74
N SER A 81 16.64 -6.10 8.15
CA SER A 81 17.20 -4.74 8.10
C SER A 81 17.27 -4.14 9.50
N SER A 82 18.34 -3.44 9.81
CA SER A 82 18.49 -2.79 11.09
C SER A 82 19.03 -1.38 10.98
N VAL A 83 18.64 -0.55 11.93
CA VAL A 83 19.09 0.83 12.09
C VAL A 83 19.56 1.01 13.52
N SER A 84 20.83 1.34 13.67
CA SER A 84 21.45 1.72 14.94
C SER A 84 21.64 3.23 14.95
N GLN A 85 21.00 3.90 15.88
CA GLN A 85 21.11 5.35 16.05
C GLN A 85 21.38 5.69 17.51
N GLN A 86 21.65 6.94 17.79
CA GLN A 86 21.88 7.37 19.17
C GLN A 86 20.72 6.98 20.08
N GLY A 87 21.01 6.16 21.10
CA GLY A 87 20.08 5.70 22.11
C GLY A 87 19.10 4.62 21.69
N GLN A 88 19.08 4.15 20.45
CA GLN A 88 18.07 3.19 19.97
C GLN A 88 18.58 2.25 18.89
N SER A 89 18.28 0.96 19.05
CA SER A 89 18.33 -0.06 18.00
C SER A 89 16.92 -0.37 17.50
N ARG A 90 16.77 -0.51 16.19
CA ARG A 90 15.54 -1.03 15.56
C ARG A 90 15.91 -2.06 14.52
N ILE A 91 15.37 -3.27 14.66
CA ILE A 91 15.55 -4.37 13.71
C ILE A 91 14.19 -4.68 13.10
N THR A 92 14.12 -4.73 11.80
CA THR A 92 12.93 -5.09 11.03
C THR A 92 13.17 -6.43 10.37
N VAL A 93 12.37 -7.42 10.73
CA VAL A 93 12.42 -8.78 10.18
C VAL A 93 11.22 -8.94 9.26
N GLU A 94 11.48 -9.08 7.98
CA GLU A 94 10.47 -9.36 6.96
C GLU A 94 10.48 -10.86 6.67
N PHE A 95 9.33 -11.50 6.77
CA PHE A 95 9.16 -12.92 6.47
C PHE A 95 8.57 -13.14 5.09
N GLU A 96 8.70 -14.35 4.59
CA GLU A 96 7.99 -14.78 3.40
C GLU A 96 6.48 -14.77 3.64
N LEU A 97 5.72 -14.48 2.60
CA LEU A 97 4.27 -14.35 2.65
C LEU A 97 3.53 -15.65 3.07
N SER A 98 4.20 -16.79 2.99
CA SER A 98 3.69 -18.10 3.42
C SER A 98 3.76 -18.32 4.93
N VAL A 99 4.53 -17.49 5.65
CA VAL A 99 4.78 -17.65 7.09
C VAL A 99 3.64 -17.02 7.88
N ASP A 100 3.14 -17.73 8.86
CA ASP A 100 2.14 -17.20 9.80
C ASP A 100 2.76 -16.17 10.73
N LEU A 101 2.16 -14.97 10.80
CA LEU A 101 2.65 -13.84 11.58
C LEU A 101 2.74 -14.14 13.08
N GLU A 102 1.78 -14.94 13.62
CA GLU A 102 1.78 -15.29 15.05
C GLU A 102 2.95 -16.21 15.40
N THR A 103 3.16 -17.22 14.59
CA THR A 103 4.28 -18.16 14.73
C THR A 103 5.60 -17.43 14.62
N ALA A 104 5.75 -16.58 13.59
CA ALA A 104 6.95 -15.77 13.40
C ALA A 104 7.24 -14.83 14.58
N ALA A 105 6.19 -14.19 15.14
CA ALA A 105 6.35 -13.30 16.29
C ALA A 105 6.78 -14.05 17.55
N ASN A 106 6.27 -15.25 17.76
CA ASN A 106 6.67 -16.09 18.89
C ASN A 106 8.13 -16.56 18.74
N ASP A 107 8.53 -16.98 17.53
CA ASP A 107 9.91 -17.38 17.25
C ASP A 107 10.89 -16.22 17.46
N VAL A 108 10.53 -15.02 17.00
CA VAL A 108 11.35 -13.82 17.25
C VAL A 108 11.44 -13.50 18.74
N ARG A 109 10.34 -13.56 19.51
CA ARG A 109 10.37 -13.34 20.96
C ARG A 109 11.29 -14.32 21.67
N ASP A 110 11.21 -15.59 21.31
CA ASP A 110 12.07 -16.62 21.89
C ASP A 110 13.56 -16.36 21.60
N LYS A 111 13.90 -15.96 20.38
CA LYS A 111 15.26 -15.63 20.00
C LYS A 111 15.78 -14.36 20.69
N VAL A 112 14.93 -13.32 20.76
CA VAL A 112 15.24 -12.06 21.47
C VAL A 112 15.43 -12.31 22.96
N SER A 113 14.58 -13.11 23.58
CA SER A 113 14.73 -13.49 25.00
C SER A 113 16.06 -14.21 25.28
N ARG A 114 16.50 -15.09 24.38
CA ARG A 114 17.82 -15.74 24.47
C ARG A 114 18.97 -14.75 24.30
N ALA A 115 18.80 -13.75 23.43
CA ALA A 115 19.81 -12.73 23.18
C ALA A 115 19.99 -11.77 24.37
N GLN A 116 18.94 -11.56 25.19
CA GLN A 116 18.93 -10.59 26.29
C GLN A 116 20.10 -10.75 27.28
N ARG A 117 20.56 -11.98 27.50
CA ARG A 117 21.71 -12.24 28.38
C ARG A 117 23.05 -11.66 27.89
N TYR A 118 23.14 -11.33 26.60
CA TYR A 118 24.34 -10.75 25.99
C TYR A 118 24.29 -9.23 25.93
N LEU A 119 23.11 -8.64 26.22
CA LEU A 119 22.91 -7.19 26.18
C LEU A 119 23.45 -6.51 27.46
N PRO A 120 23.83 -5.22 27.39
CA PRO A 120 24.18 -4.42 28.54
C PRO A 120 23.07 -4.42 29.60
N ARG A 121 23.42 -4.45 30.87
CA ARG A 121 22.42 -4.47 31.98
C ARG A 121 21.62 -3.17 32.11
N ASP A 122 22.20 -2.07 31.62
CA ASP A 122 21.59 -0.72 31.70
C ASP A 122 20.73 -0.37 30.49
N CYS A 123 20.58 -1.26 29.51
CA CYS A 123 19.65 -1.06 28.42
C CYS A 123 18.23 -1.50 28.81
N ASP A 124 17.23 -0.84 28.22
CA ASP A 124 15.84 -1.27 28.36
C ASP A 124 15.65 -2.65 27.70
N PRO A 125 14.78 -3.51 28.25
CA PRO A 125 14.48 -4.80 27.61
C PRO A 125 13.99 -4.62 26.17
N PRO A 126 14.48 -5.44 25.22
CA PRO A 126 14.00 -5.38 23.84
C PRO A 126 12.50 -5.67 23.74
N THR A 127 11.81 -4.86 22.99
CA THR A 127 10.38 -5.05 22.69
C THR A 127 10.20 -5.62 21.30
N VAL A 128 9.39 -6.67 21.20
CA VAL A 128 9.00 -7.32 19.93
C VAL A 128 7.58 -6.95 19.61
N SER A 129 7.39 -6.24 18.53
CA SER A 129 6.07 -5.83 18.03
C SER A 129 5.84 -6.39 16.64
N LYS A 130 4.64 -6.87 16.39
CA LYS A 130 4.19 -7.13 15.03
C LYS A 130 4.06 -5.78 14.33
N ALA A 131 4.80 -5.57 13.27
CA ALA A 131 4.59 -4.45 12.39
C ALA A 131 3.50 -4.87 11.41
N ASP A 132 2.27 -4.63 11.80
CA ASP A 132 1.15 -4.83 10.90
C ASP A 132 1.27 -3.86 9.73
N ALA A 133 1.35 -4.40 8.53
CA ALA A 133 1.38 -3.58 7.33
C ALA A 133 0.08 -2.79 7.15
N ASP A 134 -1.04 -3.31 7.68
CA ASP A 134 -2.32 -2.63 7.72
C ASP A 134 -2.47 -1.67 8.92
N ALA A 135 -1.51 -1.62 9.84
CA ALA A 135 -1.49 -0.68 10.97
C ALA A 135 -1.24 0.79 10.53
N THR A 136 -1.65 1.15 9.32
CA THR A 136 -1.65 2.55 8.91
C THR A 136 -2.78 3.27 9.63
N PRO A 137 -2.47 4.42 10.24
CA PRO A 137 -3.50 5.24 10.85
C PRO A 137 -4.59 5.60 9.85
N ILE A 138 -5.85 5.37 10.23
CA ILE A 138 -6.99 5.70 9.37
C ILE A 138 -7.50 7.11 9.59
N LEU A 139 -7.35 7.61 10.83
CA LEU A 139 -7.91 8.88 11.26
C LEU A 139 -7.02 9.49 12.34
N MET A 140 -6.87 10.82 12.34
CA MET A 140 -6.24 11.60 13.41
C MET A 140 -7.21 12.65 13.95
N VAL A 141 -7.48 12.57 15.25
CA VAL A 141 -8.18 13.61 16.00
C VAL A 141 -7.14 14.56 16.60
N ALA A 142 -7.16 15.81 16.22
CA ALA A 142 -6.31 16.86 16.73
C ALA A 142 -7.00 17.56 17.92
N LEU A 143 -6.31 17.67 19.06
CA LEU A 143 -6.73 18.48 20.18
C LEU A 143 -5.91 19.76 20.24
N GLN A 144 -6.57 20.90 20.39
CA GLN A 144 -5.97 22.22 20.44
C GLN A 144 -6.60 23.06 21.55
N SER A 145 -5.81 23.93 22.19
CA SER A 145 -6.29 24.94 23.11
C SER A 145 -5.39 26.17 23.09
N ASP A 146 -5.98 27.33 23.16
CA ASP A 146 -5.24 28.60 23.23
C ASP A 146 -4.79 28.94 24.68
N LYS A 147 -5.29 28.19 25.68
CA LYS A 147 -5.06 28.46 27.10
C LYS A 147 -4.18 27.43 27.80
N ARG A 148 -4.16 26.20 27.31
CA ARG A 148 -3.45 25.07 27.93
C ARG A 148 -2.11 24.79 27.28
N SER A 149 -1.18 24.35 28.11
CA SER A 149 0.10 23.83 27.63
C SER A 149 -0.07 22.49 26.89
N LEU A 150 0.90 22.15 26.03
CA LEU A 150 0.92 20.84 25.38
C LEU A 150 1.02 19.66 26.38
N LEU A 151 1.55 19.89 27.59
CA LEU A 151 1.57 18.90 28.67
C LEU A 151 0.17 18.56 29.14
N GLU A 152 -0.62 19.58 29.47
CA GLU A 152 -2.02 19.42 29.90
C GLU A 152 -2.90 18.85 28.80
N LEU A 153 -2.71 19.29 27.55
CA LEU A 153 -3.40 18.71 26.39
C LEU A 153 -3.06 17.22 26.19
N SER A 154 -1.80 16.85 26.39
CA SER A 154 -1.36 15.46 26.29
C SER A 154 -1.96 14.60 27.39
N GLU A 155 -2.10 15.14 28.61
CA GLU A 155 -2.75 14.44 29.71
C GLU A 155 -4.24 14.21 29.42
N ILE A 156 -4.97 15.23 28.93
CA ILE A 156 -6.36 15.09 28.51
C ILE A 156 -6.49 14.07 27.39
N ALA A 157 -5.59 14.12 26.39
CA ALA A 157 -5.56 13.17 25.30
C ALA A 157 -5.37 11.74 25.77
N ASP A 158 -4.46 11.49 26.72
CA ASP A 158 -4.13 10.14 27.21
C ASP A 158 -5.20 9.62 28.19
N LEU A 159 -5.68 10.46 29.14
CA LEU A 159 -6.60 10.02 30.17
C LEU A 159 -8.05 9.95 29.72
N THR A 160 -8.46 10.85 28.84
CA THR A 160 -9.89 11.00 28.49
C THR A 160 -10.17 10.45 27.10
N VAL A 161 -9.44 10.90 26.08
CA VAL A 161 -9.81 10.61 24.69
C VAL A 161 -9.30 9.25 24.24
N LYS A 162 -8.02 8.97 24.46
CA LYS A 162 -7.39 7.71 24.04
C LYS A 162 -8.08 6.50 24.67
N GLU A 163 -8.32 6.53 25.98
CA GLU A 163 -8.96 5.43 26.71
C GLU A 163 -10.35 5.10 26.14
N GLN A 164 -11.13 6.12 25.80
CA GLN A 164 -12.45 5.91 25.19
C GLN A 164 -12.40 5.44 23.74
N LEU A 165 -11.48 5.97 22.94
CA LEU A 165 -11.35 5.54 21.55
C LEU A 165 -10.78 4.11 21.44
N GLN A 166 -9.95 3.70 22.38
CA GLN A 166 -9.38 2.35 22.40
C GLN A 166 -10.41 1.26 22.71
N THR A 167 -11.57 1.62 23.30
CA THR A 167 -12.68 0.67 23.54
C THR A 167 -13.58 0.45 22.31
N ILE A 168 -13.37 1.16 21.22
CA ILE A 168 -14.10 0.96 19.99
C ILE A 168 -13.74 -0.41 19.40
N SER A 169 -14.75 -1.19 19.03
CA SER A 169 -14.54 -2.48 18.37
C SER A 169 -13.66 -2.34 17.13
N ASP A 170 -12.81 -3.33 16.88
CA ASP A 170 -11.92 -3.41 15.72
C ASP A 170 -10.79 -2.36 15.69
N VAL A 171 -10.62 -1.54 16.74
CA VAL A 171 -9.44 -0.72 16.95
C VAL A 171 -8.32 -1.58 17.54
N SER A 172 -7.14 -1.56 16.92
CA SER A 172 -5.95 -2.25 17.40
C SER A 172 -5.25 -1.47 18.50
N SER A 173 -5.02 -0.19 18.24
CA SER A 173 -4.37 0.72 19.19
C SER A 173 -4.70 2.18 18.89
N VAL A 174 -4.55 3.00 19.90
CA VAL A 174 -4.63 4.46 19.79
C VAL A 174 -3.32 5.05 20.26
N SER A 175 -2.63 5.80 19.41
CA SER A 175 -1.37 6.47 19.74
C SER A 175 -1.51 7.98 19.70
N ILE A 176 -0.68 8.68 20.48
CA ILE A 176 -0.69 10.12 20.56
C ILE A 176 0.56 10.68 19.88
N TRP A 177 0.38 11.46 18.82
CA TRP A 177 1.46 12.14 18.12
C TRP A 177 1.63 13.56 18.67
N GLY A 178 2.88 13.99 18.84
CA GLY A 178 3.18 15.27 19.48
C GLY A 178 2.96 15.25 20.99
N GLU A 179 2.80 14.06 21.58
CA GLU A 179 2.64 13.87 23.02
C GLU A 179 3.79 14.51 23.80
N LYS A 180 3.45 15.23 24.86
CA LYS A 180 4.35 15.74 25.87
C LYS A 180 4.04 15.03 27.18
N ARG A 181 4.77 13.96 27.50
CA ARG A 181 4.62 13.29 28.80
C ARG A 181 5.31 14.10 29.90
N TYR A 182 4.69 14.14 31.06
CA TYR A 182 5.31 14.74 32.23
C TYR A 182 6.60 14.01 32.62
N SER A 183 7.57 14.75 33.12
CA SER A 183 8.75 14.25 33.77
C SER A 183 9.18 15.23 34.85
N MET A 184 9.82 14.72 35.91
CA MET A 184 10.51 15.57 36.86
C MET A 184 11.91 15.85 36.31
N ARG A 185 12.14 17.08 35.87
CA ARG A 185 13.43 17.51 35.34
C ARG A 185 14.31 18.05 36.43
N LEU A 186 15.46 17.40 36.63
CA LEU A 186 16.52 17.81 37.56
C LEU A 186 17.61 18.51 36.75
N TRP A 187 17.56 19.85 36.71
CA TRP A 187 18.56 20.67 36.03
C TRP A 187 19.77 20.87 36.93
N LEU A 188 20.91 20.26 36.55
CA LEU A 188 22.16 20.29 37.32
C LEU A 188 22.95 21.53 36.95
N ASP A 189 23.57 22.18 38.00
CA ASP A 189 24.52 23.28 37.82
C ASP A 189 25.94 22.79 38.23
N PRO A 190 26.82 22.50 37.24
CA PRO A 190 28.12 21.92 37.53
C PRO A 190 29.02 22.85 38.36
N ILE A 191 28.84 24.16 38.25
CA ILE A 191 29.66 25.15 39.02
C ILE A 191 29.25 25.09 40.49
N LYS A 192 27.98 25.14 40.79
CA LYS A 192 27.46 25.00 42.16
C LYS A 192 27.80 23.64 42.75
N MET A 193 27.63 22.56 41.97
CA MET A 193 27.94 21.19 42.37
C MET A 193 29.42 21.05 42.77
N SER A 194 30.32 21.64 41.97
CA SER A 194 31.77 21.62 42.33
C SER A 194 32.05 22.35 43.60
N GLY A 195 31.39 23.49 43.88
CA GLY A 195 31.55 24.26 45.11
C GLY A 195 31.13 23.52 46.39
N TYR A 196 30.17 22.59 46.26
CA TYR A 196 29.71 21.72 47.37
C TYR A 196 30.35 20.31 47.33
N GLY A 197 31.27 20.05 46.43
CA GLY A 197 31.88 18.73 46.28
C GLY A 197 30.88 17.61 45.92
N ILE A 198 29.90 17.93 45.04
CA ILE A 198 28.84 17.02 44.61
C ILE A 198 29.04 16.71 43.14
N THR A 199 28.80 15.45 42.77
CA THR A 199 28.83 14.94 41.37
C THR A 199 27.42 14.56 40.89
N PRO A 200 27.17 14.42 39.57
CA PRO A 200 25.91 13.91 39.05
C PRO A 200 25.54 12.50 39.58
N ILE A 201 26.53 11.66 39.90
CA ILE A 201 26.35 10.35 40.51
C ILE A 201 25.75 10.47 41.92
N ASP A 202 26.21 11.48 42.72
CA ASP A 202 25.65 11.70 44.05
C ASP A 202 24.17 12.08 44.03
N VAL A 203 23.78 12.89 43.07
CA VAL A 203 22.36 13.24 42.84
C VAL A 203 21.56 11.98 42.52
N LYS A 204 22.07 11.12 41.61
CA LYS A 204 21.41 9.85 41.26
C LYS A 204 21.24 8.97 42.52
N ASN A 205 22.33 8.83 43.31
CA ASN A 205 22.28 8.03 44.52
C ASN A 205 21.33 8.62 45.59
N ALA A 206 21.25 9.95 45.69
CA ALA A 206 20.29 10.60 46.56
C ALA A 206 18.83 10.33 46.14
N VAL A 207 18.53 10.41 44.86
CA VAL A 207 17.21 10.05 44.35
C VAL A 207 16.88 8.58 44.64
N ASP A 208 17.81 7.65 44.44
CA ASP A 208 17.59 6.22 44.69
C ASP A 208 17.36 5.92 46.17
N LYS A 209 18.04 6.69 47.06
CA LYS A 209 17.97 6.50 48.51
C LYS A 209 16.71 7.12 49.14
N GLU A 210 16.35 8.30 48.70
CA GLU A 210 15.30 9.12 49.37
C GLU A 210 13.93 9.05 48.64
N ASN A 211 13.88 8.62 47.40
CA ASN A 211 12.65 8.48 46.62
C ASN A 211 12.29 7.01 46.45
N VAL A 212 11.89 6.36 47.55
CA VAL A 212 11.63 4.92 47.57
C VAL A 212 10.44 4.57 48.47
N GLU A 213 9.58 3.69 47.96
CA GLU A 213 8.49 3.08 48.75
C GLU A 213 8.71 1.55 48.72
N LEU A 214 8.91 0.99 49.93
CA LEU A 214 9.10 -0.46 50.07
C LEU A 214 7.93 -1.09 50.80
N PRO A 215 7.51 -2.31 50.46
CA PRO A 215 6.49 -3.06 51.18
C PRO A 215 6.91 -3.22 52.65
N SER A 216 6.14 -2.68 53.56
CA SER A 216 6.48 -2.63 54.99
C SER A 216 5.76 -3.69 55.82
N GLY A 217 4.89 -4.54 55.17
CA GLY A 217 4.17 -5.57 55.90
C GLY A 217 2.97 -5.07 56.68
N SER A 218 2.58 -5.81 57.73
CA SER A 218 1.41 -5.50 58.58
C SER A 218 1.73 -5.70 60.02
N ILE A 219 1.01 -5.01 60.90
CA ILE A 219 0.96 -5.26 62.35
C ILE A 219 -0.26 -6.11 62.62
N GLU A 220 -0.01 -7.34 63.10
CA GLU A 220 -1.07 -8.32 63.37
C GLU A 220 -1.44 -8.25 64.88
N GLY A 221 -2.63 -7.74 65.14
CA GLY A 221 -3.24 -7.77 66.47
C GLY A 221 -4.19 -8.98 66.62
N ASN A 222 -4.68 -9.19 67.84
CA ASN A 222 -5.59 -10.35 68.11
C ASN A 222 -6.96 -10.26 67.38
N THR A 223 -7.36 -9.05 66.95
CA THR A 223 -8.68 -8.83 66.34
C THR A 223 -8.60 -7.96 65.07
N THR A 224 -7.49 -7.29 64.83
CA THR A 224 -7.33 -6.37 63.70
C THR A 224 -5.91 -6.47 63.15
N GLU A 225 -5.83 -6.42 61.85
CA GLU A 225 -4.57 -6.31 61.11
C GLU A 225 -4.45 -4.88 60.53
N LEU A 226 -3.34 -4.24 60.75
CA LEU A 226 -3.02 -2.89 60.24
C LEU A 226 -1.92 -3.00 59.19
N THR A 227 -2.23 -2.77 57.93
CA THR A 227 -1.22 -2.70 56.87
C THR A 227 -0.37 -1.44 57.05
N ILE A 228 0.94 -1.60 57.09
CA ILE A 228 1.90 -0.51 57.13
C ILE A 228 2.21 -0.05 55.75
N ARG A 229 2.07 1.26 55.47
CA ARG A 229 2.53 1.89 54.24
C ARG A 229 3.53 2.97 54.53
N THR A 230 4.75 2.81 53.99
CA THR A 230 5.82 3.78 54.09
C THR A 230 5.70 4.79 52.96
N LEU A 231 5.37 6.04 53.24
CA LEU A 231 5.24 7.12 52.25
C LEU A 231 6.61 7.78 52.05
N GLY A 232 7.44 7.18 51.15
CA GLY A 232 8.77 7.66 50.87
C GLY A 232 8.97 8.22 49.47
N LEU A 233 7.90 8.28 48.64
CA LEU A 233 7.98 8.83 47.30
C LEU A 233 7.73 10.33 47.29
N MET A 234 8.48 11.05 46.50
CA MET A 234 8.29 12.47 46.20
C MET A 234 7.39 12.64 44.99
N HIS A 235 6.44 13.60 45.08
CA HIS A 235 5.40 13.82 44.04
C HIS A 235 5.50 15.20 43.40
N THR A 236 6.08 16.19 44.06
CA THR A 236 6.09 17.58 43.61
C THR A 236 7.51 18.09 43.34
N ALA A 237 7.64 19.06 42.46
CA ALA A 237 8.91 19.72 42.19
C ALA A 237 9.52 20.36 43.45
N GLU A 238 8.67 20.80 44.38
CA GLU A 238 9.11 21.39 45.67
C GLU A 238 9.77 20.33 46.56
N GLU A 239 9.19 19.13 46.66
CA GLU A 239 9.80 18.00 47.39
C GLU A 239 11.15 17.62 46.82
N PHE A 240 11.28 17.54 45.46
CA PHE A 240 12.54 17.29 44.80
C PHE A 240 13.55 18.42 44.98
N ASN A 241 13.16 19.67 45.01
CA ASN A 241 14.05 20.78 45.35
C ASN A 241 14.55 20.71 46.80
N ASN A 242 13.77 20.11 47.68
CA ASN A 242 14.13 19.88 49.09
C ASN A 242 14.88 18.56 49.33
N LEU A 243 15.09 17.74 48.30
CA LEU A 243 15.86 16.47 48.39
C LEU A 243 17.22 16.73 49.02
N ILE A 244 17.53 16.00 50.07
CA ILE A 244 18.84 16.04 50.71
C ILE A 244 19.84 15.24 49.89
N VAL A 245 20.83 15.92 49.29
CA VAL A 245 21.85 15.28 48.44
C VAL A 245 23.05 14.87 49.25
N LYS A 246 23.46 15.69 50.21
CA LYS A 246 24.64 15.44 51.05
C LYS A 246 24.47 16.11 52.41
N GLU A 247 24.98 15.44 53.41
CA GLU A 247 25.15 16.02 54.76
C GLU A 247 26.65 16.00 55.09
N GLU A 248 27.21 17.16 55.42
CA GLU A 248 28.63 17.31 55.72
C GLU A 248 28.83 18.41 56.79
N ASN A 249 29.52 18.09 57.87
CA ASN A 249 29.80 19.03 59.01
C ASN A 249 28.56 19.78 59.52
N ASP A 250 27.49 19.06 59.86
CA ASP A 250 26.18 19.59 60.29
C ASP A 250 25.49 20.50 59.24
N ARG A 251 25.96 20.50 58.01
CA ARG A 251 25.37 21.26 56.91
C ARG A 251 24.61 20.32 55.97
N ILE A 252 23.35 20.59 55.81
CA ILE A 252 22.48 19.87 54.90
C ILE A 252 22.53 20.59 53.55
N ILE A 253 22.95 19.89 52.48
CA ILE A 253 22.96 20.41 51.12
C ILE A 253 21.74 19.80 50.40
N ARG A 254 20.82 20.67 49.99
CA ARG A 254 19.60 20.30 49.24
C ARG A 254 19.83 20.40 47.75
N PHE A 255 18.95 19.77 46.99
CA PHE A 255 19.01 19.86 45.52
C PHE A 255 18.87 21.30 45.00
N SER A 256 18.06 22.15 45.69
CA SER A 256 17.93 23.59 45.37
C SER A 256 19.26 24.37 45.43
N ASP A 257 20.23 23.90 46.21
CA ASP A 257 21.54 24.57 46.32
C ASP A 257 22.44 24.30 45.10
N ILE A 258 22.24 23.17 44.42
CA ILE A 258 23.08 22.68 43.31
C ILE A 258 22.35 22.60 41.94
N GLY A 259 21.06 22.87 41.93
CA GLY A 259 20.26 22.74 40.71
C GLY A 259 18.85 23.27 40.91
N ARG A 260 17.94 22.83 40.01
CA ARG A 260 16.54 23.16 40.06
C ARG A 260 15.71 21.98 39.56
N ALA A 261 14.75 21.53 40.36
CA ALA A 261 13.75 20.57 39.91
C ALA A 261 12.52 21.32 39.37
N GLU A 262 12.00 20.89 38.27
CA GLU A 262 10.78 21.42 37.70
C GLU A 262 10.00 20.30 36.98
N LEU A 263 8.65 20.43 36.99
CA LEU A 263 7.78 19.57 36.22
C LEU A 263 7.78 20.04 34.75
N GLY A 264 8.23 19.19 33.84
CA GLY A 264 8.37 19.56 32.44
C GLY A 264 8.20 18.36 31.49
N PRO A 265 8.31 18.58 30.19
CA PRO A 265 8.17 17.49 29.20
C PRO A 265 9.38 16.56 29.21
N ALA A 266 9.13 15.25 29.10
CA ALA A 266 10.18 14.25 28.94
C ALA A 266 10.93 14.43 27.62
N ASP A 267 10.21 14.72 26.52
CA ASP A 267 10.82 15.07 25.22
C ASP A 267 10.60 16.56 24.89
N ILE A 268 11.69 17.29 24.83
CA ILE A 268 11.71 18.72 24.46
C ILE A 268 12.00 18.95 22.97
N LYS A 269 12.38 17.90 22.22
CA LYS A 269 12.85 18.00 20.84
C LYS A 269 11.83 17.52 19.82
N SER A 270 10.56 17.61 20.15
CA SER A 270 9.45 17.36 19.23
C SER A 270 8.42 18.49 19.31
N HIS A 271 7.75 18.76 18.20
CA HIS A 271 6.70 19.77 18.14
C HIS A 271 5.70 19.42 17.05
N MET A 272 4.43 19.71 17.28
CA MET A 272 3.37 19.52 16.31
C MET A 272 2.39 20.70 16.35
N LYS A 273 2.07 21.22 15.16
CA LYS A 273 1.12 22.31 14.95
C LYS A 273 0.13 21.93 13.85
N MET A 274 -1.06 22.45 13.91
CA MET A 274 -2.02 22.41 12.81
C MET A 274 -2.61 23.80 12.61
N ASN A 275 -2.58 24.28 11.40
CA ASN A 275 -2.99 25.64 11.02
C ASN A 275 -2.35 26.72 11.94
N GLY A 276 -1.04 26.61 12.21
CA GLY A 276 -0.28 27.50 13.06
C GLY A 276 -0.45 27.31 14.57
N VAL A 277 -1.46 26.57 15.05
CA VAL A 277 -1.75 26.36 16.47
C VAL A 277 -1.11 25.05 16.97
N PRO A 278 -0.40 25.07 18.13
CA PRO A 278 0.12 23.85 18.74
C PRO A 278 -0.99 22.82 19.00
N MET A 279 -0.70 21.54 18.74
CA MET A 279 -1.67 20.46 18.86
C MET A 279 -1.10 19.17 19.42
N VAL A 280 -1.98 18.32 19.87
CA VAL A 280 -1.75 16.90 20.15
C VAL A 280 -2.63 16.07 19.24
N GLY A 281 -2.07 15.14 18.47
CA GLY A 281 -2.80 14.31 17.51
C GLY A 281 -3.05 12.90 18.04
N ILE A 282 -4.30 12.52 18.21
CA ILE A 282 -4.73 11.18 18.61
C ILE A 282 -5.02 10.38 17.36
N VAL A 283 -4.28 9.33 17.16
CA VAL A 283 -4.24 8.54 15.92
C VAL A 283 -4.83 7.17 16.17
N VAL A 284 -5.84 6.82 15.38
CA VAL A 284 -6.54 5.53 15.46
C VAL A 284 -5.97 4.55 14.45
N ILE A 285 -5.57 3.39 14.94
CA ILE A 285 -4.99 2.29 14.16
C ILE A 285 -5.97 1.12 14.19
N PRO A 286 -6.45 0.61 13.04
CA PRO A 286 -7.41 -0.48 12.97
C PRO A 286 -6.74 -1.85 13.23
N GLN A 287 -7.55 -2.85 13.59
CA GLN A 287 -7.12 -4.25 13.57
C GLN A 287 -7.02 -4.75 12.13
N PRO A 288 -6.17 -5.76 11.86
CA PRO A 288 -6.14 -6.43 10.57
C PRO A 288 -7.52 -6.93 10.16
N GLY A 289 -7.90 -6.69 8.90
CA GLY A 289 -9.20 -7.12 8.41
C GLY A 289 -10.40 -6.27 8.82
N ALA A 290 -10.22 -5.26 9.65
CA ALA A 290 -11.29 -4.40 10.15
C ALA A 290 -11.96 -3.54 9.06
N ASN A 291 -13.18 -3.11 9.34
CA ASN A 291 -13.89 -2.17 8.49
C ASN A 291 -13.53 -0.73 8.87
N HIS A 292 -12.68 -0.09 8.08
CA HIS A 292 -12.17 1.26 8.34
C HIS A 292 -13.29 2.31 8.43
N ILE A 293 -14.33 2.18 7.62
CA ILE A 293 -15.46 3.11 7.60
C ILE A 293 -16.27 3.03 8.90
N LYS A 294 -16.56 1.80 9.37
CA LYS A 294 -17.30 1.61 10.64
C LYS A 294 -16.52 2.14 11.85
N ILE A 295 -15.18 1.94 11.84
CA ILE A 295 -14.34 2.49 12.91
C ILE A 295 -14.40 4.03 12.89
N ALA A 296 -14.24 4.65 11.72
CA ALA A 296 -14.30 6.12 11.62
C ALA A 296 -15.66 6.66 12.08
N ASP A 297 -16.77 6.05 11.68
CA ASP A 297 -18.12 6.43 12.12
C ASP A 297 -18.27 6.31 13.64
N ALA A 298 -17.74 5.24 14.24
CA ALA A 298 -17.75 5.06 15.68
C ALA A 298 -16.86 6.11 16.40
N VAL A 299 -15.73 6.50 15.80
CA VAL A 299 -14.88 7.59 16.33
C VAL A 299 -15.62 8.92 16.27
N TYR A 300 -16.27 9.25 15.16
CA TYR A 300 -17.05 10.49 15.05
C TYR A 300 -18.16 10.55 16.09
N GLU A 301 -18.97 9.49 16.23
CA GLU A 301 -20.02 9.41 17.23
C GLU A 301 -19.48 9.52 18.67
N ARG A 302 -18.33 8.88 18.94
CA ARG A 302 -17.70 8.94 20.25
C ARG A 302 -17.15 10.32 20.56
N MET A 303 -16.51 10.99 19.60
CA MET A 303 -15.98 12.35 19.76
C MET A 303 -17.08 13.38 19.96
N GLU A 304 -18.21 13.26 19.27
CA GLU A 304 -19.38 14.13 19.47
C GLU A 304 -19.95 13.99 20.88
N LYS A 305 -20.00 12.76 21.40
CA LYS A 305 -20.44 12.53 22.80
C LYS A 305 -19.45 13.10 23.81
N MET A 306 -18.15 12.89 23.59
CA MET A 306 -17.09 13.36 24.48
C MET A 306 -16.91 14.88 24.49
N GLN A 307 -17.38 15.60 23.48
CA GLN A 307 -17.29 17.05 23.43
C GLN A 307 -17.90 17.72 24.67
N LYS A 308 -18.88 17.08 25.30
CA LYS A 308 -19.51 17.56 26.52
C LYS A 308 -18.66 17.34 27.79
N ASP A 309 -17.75 16.34 27.71
CA ASP A 309 -16.89 15.97 28.83
C ASP A 309 -15.52 16.66 28.72
N LEU A 310 -15.18 17.21 27.55
CA LEU A 310 -13.96 17.99 27.34
C LEU A 310 -14.13 19.40 27.93
N PRO A 311 -13.05 20.00 28.50
CA PRO A 311 -13.05 21.39 28.90
C PRO A 311 -13.44 22.33 27.74
N GLU A 312 -14.19 23.38 28.00
CA GLU A 312 -14.71 24.35 27.01
C GLU A 312 -13.62 25.00 26.15
N ASP A 313 -12.40 25.10 26.66
CA ASP A 313 -11.24 25.66 25.98
C ASP A 313 -10.52 24.66 25.06
N VAL A 314 -10.85 23.37 25.15
CA VAL A 314 -10.25 22.32 24.32
C VAL A 314 -11.13 22.05 23.11
N LYS A 315 -10.60 22.36 21.92
CA LYS A 315 -11.27 22.12 20.65
C LYS A 315 -10.68 20.88 20.00
N TYR A 316 -11.53 20.09 19.36
CA TYR A 316 -11.06 19.00 18.50
C TYR A 316 -11.39 19.25 17.03
N SER A 317 -10.56 18.72 16.16
CA SER A 317 -10.74 18.70 14.71
C SER A 317 -10.09 17.44 14.12
N TYR A 318 -10.27 17.21 12.84
CA TYR A 318 -9.67 16.05 12.18
C TYR A 318 -8.48 16.51 11.34
N GLY A 319 -7.27 16.06 11.67
CA GLY A 319 -6.05 16.46 10.97
C GLY A 319 -5.85 15.71 9.64
N PHE A 320 -6.24 14.43 9.60
CA PHE A 320 -6.41 13.66 8.37
C PHE A 320 -7.45 12.56 8.59
N ASP A 321 -8.09 12.17 7.49
CA ASP A 321 -9.07 11.09 7.44
C ASP A 321 -8.97 10.35 6.11
N ASN A 322 -8.31 9.20 6.15
CA ASN A 322 -8.14 8.35 4.97
C ASN A 322 -9.46 7.67 4.55
N THR A 323 -10.47 7.64 5.44
CA THR A 323 -11.76 7.02 5.11
C THR A 323 -12.60 7.88 4.18
N LYS A 324 -12.35 9.20 4.11
CA LYS A 324 -12.97 10.09 3.12
C LYS A 324 -12.65 9.59 1.70
N PHE A 325 -11.38 9.36 1.40
CA PHE A 325 -10.95 8.81 0.12
C PHE A 325 -11.55 7.43 -0.19
N ILE A 326 -11.60 6.53 0.83
CA ILE A 326 -12.21 5.20 0.66
C ILE A 326 -13.70 5.31 0.33
N ARG A 327 -14.44 6.17 1.03
CA ARG A 327 -15.88 6.42 0.78
C ARG A 327 -16.10 6.98 -0.62
N ALA A 328 -15.35 8.01 -0.99
CA ALA A 328 -15.45 8.63 -2.30
C ALA A 328 -15.11 7.64 -3.41
N SER A 329 -13.99 6.93 -3.32
CA SER A 329 -13.60 5.93 -4.32
C SER A 329 -14.63 4.81 -4.49
N ILE A 330 -15.18 4.26 -3.39
CA ILE A 330 -16.22 3.23 -3.48
C ILE A 330 -17.53 3.80 -4.04
N SER A 331 -17.89 5.03 -3.69
CA SER A 331 -19.09 5.71 -4.23
C SER A 331 -18.97 5.92 -5.74
N GLU A 332 -17.83 6.41 -6.21
CA GLU A 332 -17.53 6.62 -7.63
C GLU A 332 -17.57 5.29 -8.42
N VAL A 333 -17.03 4.20 -7.82
CA VAL A 333 -17.11 2.87 -8.47
C VAL A 333 -18.54 2.36 -8.52
N LYS A 334 -19.36 2.55 -7.47
CA LYS A 334 -20.78 2.21 -7.50
C LYS A 334 -21.53 2.98 -8.60
N GLU A 335 -21.27 4.27 -8.73
CA GLU A 335 -21.85 5.08 -9.81
C GLU A 335 -21.43 4.55 -11.18
N THR A 336 -20.15 4.21 -11.34
CA THR A 336 -19.61 3.58 -12.55
C THR A 336 -20.35 2.28 -12.90
N VAL A 337 -20.67 1.41 -11.91
CA VAL A 337 -21.46 0.18 -12.11
C VAL A 337 -22.85 0.50 -12.63
N TYR A 338 -23.54 1.50 -12.04
CA TYR A 338 -24.87 1.90 -12.49
C TYR A 338 -24.87 2.45 -13.92
N VAL A 339 -23.93 3.33 -14.25
CA VAL A 339 -23.79 3.90 -15.59
C VAL A 339 -23.47 2.80 -16.60
N ALA A 340 -22.52 1.91 -16.29
CA ALA A 340 -22.17 0.77 -17.13
C ALA A 340 -23.39 -0.14 -17.39
N PHE A 341 -24.16 -0.45 -16.34
CA PHE A 341 -25.36 -1.27 -16.43
C PHE A 341 -26.42 -0.64 -17.38
N ILE A 342 -26.67 0.66 -17.23
CA ILE A 342 -27.60 1.39 -18.09
C ILE A 342 -27.13 1.38 -19.56
N LEU A 343 -25.85 1.66 -19.81
CA LEU A 343 -25.27 1.64 -21.16
C LEU A 343 -25.39 0.28 -21.82
N VAL A 344 -25.12 -0.79 -21.07
CA VAL A 344 -25.26 -2.18 -21.55
C VAL A 344 -26.71 -2.48 -21.92
N ILE A 345 -27.68 -2.09 -21.10
CA ILE A 345 -29.12 -2.25 -21.43
C ILE A 345 -29.48 -1.50 -22.72
N ILE A 346 -29.03 -0.27 -22.88
CA ILE A 346 -29.30 0.56 -24.07
C ILE A 346 -28.75 -0.14 -25.31
N ILE A 347 -27.54 -0.65 -25.28
CA ILE A 347 -26.91 -1.35 -26.41
C ILE A 347 -27.65 -2.64 -26.76
N ILE A 348 -27.94 -3.47 -25.77
CA ILE A 348 -28.69 -4.71 -25.98
C ILE A 348 -30.07 -4.39 -26.62
N PHE A 349 -30.74 -3.35 -26.09
CA PHE A 349 -32.03 -2.91 -26.65
C PHE A 349 -31.89 -2.42 -28.10
N LEU A 350 -30.83 -1.67 -28.45
CA LEU A 350 -30.58 -1.16 -29.78
C LEU A 350 -30.38 -2.29 -30.81
N PHE A 351 -29.67 -3.36 -30.39
CA PHE A 351 -29.47 -4.51 -31.29
C PHE A 351 -30.66 -5.47 -31.32
N LEU A 352 -31.29 -5.79 -30.19
CA LEU A 352 -32.43 -6.73 -30.11
C LEU A 352 -33.75 -6.08 -30.51
N ARG A 353 -33.89 -4.75 -30.32
CA ARG A 353 -35.02 -3.93 -30.71
C ARG A 353 -36.37 -4.36 -30.12
N ASP A 354 -36.36 -5.20 -29.11
CA ASP A 354 -37.53 -5.66 -28.35
C ASP A 354 -37.20 -5.65 -26.84
N TRP A 355 -38.02 -4.95 -26.06
CA TRP A 355 -37.82 -4.83 -24.63
C TRP A 355 -37.94 -6.16 -23.88
N ARG A 356 -38.80 -7.10 -24.39
CA ARG A 356 -38.94 -8.43 -23.77
C ARG A 356 -37.68 -9.29 -23.98
N VAL A 357 -37.14 -9.22 -25.18
CA VAL A 357 -35.90 -9.93 -25.52
C VAL A 357 -34.72 -9.35 -24.75
N THR A 358 -34.69 -8.01 -24.58
CA THR A 358 -33.66 -7.29 -23.84
C THR A 358 -33.72 -7.60 -22.35
N LEU A 359 -34.91 -7.72 -21.76
CA LEU A 359 -35.07 -7.97 -20.32
C LEU A 359 -34.43 -9.29 -19.88
N VAL A 360 -34.46 -10.31 -20.75
CA VAL A 360 -33.94 -11.64 -20.41
C VAL A 360 -32.42 -11.63 -20.02
N PRO A 361 -31.50 -11.13 -20.88
CA PRO A 361 -30.11 -11.03 -20.51
C PRO A 361 -29.85 -9.97 -19.43
N CYS A 362 -30.63 -8.89 -19.35
CA CYS A 362 -30.41 -7.83 -18.37
C CYS A 362 -30.62 -8.28 -16.92
N ILE A 363 -31.51 -9.26 -16.68
CA ILE A 363 -31.72 -9.81 -15.31
C ILE A 363 -30.49 -10.64 -14.83
N VAL A 364 -29.75 -11.23 -15.75
CA VAL A 364 -28.56 -12.05 -15.40
C VAL A 364 -27.45 -11.19 -14.79
N ILE A 365 -27.33 -9.92 -15.20
CA ILE A 365 -26.28 -9.02 -14.70
C ILE A 365 -26.37 -8.86 -13.17
N PRO A 366 -27.49 -8.37 -12.58
CA PRO A 366 -27.58 -8.22 -11.12
C PRO A 366 -27.46 -9.56 -10.38
N VAL A 367 -27.96 -10.66 -10.95
CA VAL A 367 -27.82 -12.00 -10.33
C VAL A 367 -26.34 -12.36 -10.19
N SER A 368 -25.55 -12.14 -11.22
CA SER A 368 -24.13 -12.50 -11.21
C SER A 368 -23.30 -11.55 -10.34
N LEU A 369 -23.57 -10.24 -10.41
CA LEU A 369 -22.85 -9.26 -9.58
C LEU A 369 -23.14 -9.42 -8.09
N ILE A 370 -24.41 -9.63 -7.71
CA ILE A 370 -24.79 -9.87 -6.33
C ILE A 370 -24.24 -11.22 -5.87
N GLY A 371 -24.32 -12.25 -6.73
CA GLY A 371 -23.73 -13.56 -6.43
C GLY A 371 -22.22 -13.52 -6.20
N ALA A 372 -21.50 -12.61 -6.85
CA ALA A 372 -20.06 -12.45 -6.62
C ALA A 372 -19.71 -12.05 -5.18
N PHE A 373 -20.58 -11.30 -4.48
CA PHE A 373 -20.37 -10.98 -3.06
C PHE A 373 -20.42 -12.25 -2.17
N PHE A 374 -21.18 -13.27 -2.56
CA PHE A 374 -21.14 -14.56 -1.86
C PHE A 374 -19.81 -15.28 -2.06
N VAL A 375 -19.26 -15.24 -3.28
CA VAL A 375 -17.92 -15.78 -3.56
C VAL A 375 -16.86 -15.05 -2.74
N MET A 376 -16.94 -13.71 -2.66
CA MET A 376 -16.05 -12.91 -1.83
C MET A 376 -16.13 -13.29 -0.34
N TYR A 377 -17.34 -13.50 0.17
CA TYR A 377 -17.57 -13.90 1.54
C TYR A 377 -16.96 -15.29 1.86
N LEU A 378 -17.15 -16.26 0.96
CA LEU A 378 -16.57 -17.60 1.11
C LEU A 378 -15.05 -17.62 1.05
N ALA A 379 -14.45 -16.68 0.30
CA ALA A 379 -13.01 -16.56 0.14
C ALA A 379 -12.35 -15.64 1.18
N ASP A 380 -13.12 -15.14 2.16
CA ASP A 380 -12.67 -14.20 3.20
C ASP A 380 -12.04 -12.91 2.61
N PHE A 381 -12.67 -12.37 1.57
CA PHE A 381 -12.25 -11.15 0.90
C PHE A 381 -12.97 -9.93 1.47
N SER A 382 -12.54 -8.73 1.02
CA SER A 382 -13.14 -7.46 1.42
C SER A 382 -13.74 -6.71 0.24
N ILE A 383 -14.68 -5.80 0.53
CA ILE A 383 -15.09 -4.76 -0.41
C ILE A 383 -13.97 -3.71 -0.42
N ASN A 384 -13.27 -3.61 -1.54
CA ASN A 384 -12.18 -2.66 -1.75
C ASN A 384 -12.18 -2.16 -3.21
N VAL A 385 -11.31 -1.20 -3.51
CA VAL A 385 -11.25 -0.60 -4.85
C VAL A 385 -11.03 -1.67 -5.93
N LEU A 386 -10.18 -2.67 -5.69
CA LEU A 386 -9.87 -3.72 -6.68
C LEU A 386 -11.02 -4.72 -6.86
N SER A 387 -11.62 -5.19 -5.77
CA SER A 387 -12.77 -6.09 -5.84
C SER A 387 -13.98 -5.42 -6.51
N MET A 388 -14.20 -4.14 -6.24
CA MET A 388 -15.25 -3.35 -6.89
C MET A 388 -14.92 -3.06 -8.35
N LEU A 389 -13.64 -2.85 -8.70
CA LEU A 389 -13.21 -2.75 -10.09
C LEU A 389 -13.47 -4.05 -10.86
N ALA A 390 -13.24 -5.21 -10.24
CA ALA A 390 -13.62 -6.50 -10.79
C ALA A 390 -15.14 -6.61 -11.06
N VAL A 391 -15.95 -6.07 -10.15
CA VAL A 391 -17.42 -6.01 -10.33
C VAL A 391 -17.82 -5.12 -11.50
N VAL A 392 -17.18 -3.93 -11.69
CA VAL A 392 -17.43 -3.07 -12.86
C VAL A 392 -17.11 -3.79 -14.15
N LEU A 393 -15.96 -4.43 -14.22
CA LEU A 393 -15.53 -5.19 -15.40
C LEU A 393 -16.47 -6.35 -15.69
N ALA A 394 -16.97 -7.01 -14.65
CA ALA A 394 -17.91 -8.12 -14.77
C ALA A 394 -19.25 -7.67 -15.42
N VAL A 395 -19.69 -6.41 -15.28
CA VAL A 395 -20.93 -5.91 -15.93
C VAL A 395 -20.92 -6.18 -17.44
N GLY A 396 -19.79 -5.86 -18.10
CA GLY A 396 -19.65 -6.06 -19.55
C GLY A 396 -19.45 -7.52 -19.96
N LEU A 397 -18.80 -8.33 -19.08
CA LEU A 397 -18.44 -9.72 -19.36
C LEU A 397 -19.58 -10.71 -19.19
N VAL A 398 -20.35 -10.47 -18.12
CA VAL A 398 -21.37 -11.41 -17.59
C VAL A 398 -22.57 -11.51 -18.51
N VAL A 399 -22.89 -10.46 -19.25
CA VAL A 399 -24.11 -10.44 -20.08
C VAL A 399 -23.99 -11.23 -21.39
N ASP A 400 -22.79 -11.44 -21.85
CA ASP A 400 -22.49 -11.97 -23.18
C ASP A 400 -23.09 -13.37 -23.44
N ASP A 401 -22.94 -14.29 -22.46
CA ASP A 401 -23.46 -15.66 -22.59
C ASP A 401 -25.01 -15.67 -22.63
N ALA A 402 -25.61 -14.81 -21.80
CA ALA A 402 -27.07 -14.64 -21.78
C ALA A 402 -27.62 -14.00 -23.08
N ILE A 403 -26.83 -13.09 -23.69
CA ILE A 403 -27.17 -12.50 -24.99
C ILE A 403 -27.19 -13.56 -26.09
N VAL A 404 -26.12 -14.34 -26.22
CA VAL A 404 -25.98 -15.37 -27.25
C VAL A 404 -27.06 -16.45 -27.08
N MET A 405 -27.35 -16.85 -25.84
CA MET A 405 -28.43 -17.81 -25.53
C MET A 405 -29.80 -17.26 -25.94
N THR A 406 -30.11 -16.02 -25.54
CA THR A 406 -31.39 -15.39 -25.82
C THR A 406 -31.59 -15.19 -27.32
N GLU A 407 -30.58 -14.75 -28.04
CA GLU A 407 -30.62 -14.53 -29.48
C GLU A 407 -30.89 -15.85 -30.25
N ASN A 408 -30.15 -16.91 -29.92
CA ASN A 408 -30.29 -18.21 -30.58
C ASN A 408 -31.72 -18.81 -30.38
N ILE A 409 -32.28 -18.66 -29.18
CA ILE A 409 -33.66 -19.06 -28.93
C ILE A 409 -34.67 -18.18 -29.69
N TYR A 410 -34.45 -16.85 -29.70
CA TYR A 410 -35.35 -15.89 -30.34
C TYR A 410 -35.42 -16.05 -31.85
N VAL A 411 -34.27 -16.27 -32.52
CA VAL A 411 -34.22 -16.54 -33.98
C VAL A 411 -35.04 -17.78 -34.35
N ARG A 412 -35.08 -18.81 -33.51
CA ARG A 412 -35.89 -20.01 -33.73
C ARG A 412 -37.40 -19.76 -33.54
N ILE A 413 -37.74 -18.94 -32.54
CA ILE A 413 -39.15 -18.53 -32.33
C ILE A 413 -39.65 -17.67 -33.52
N GLU A 414 -38.81 -16.78 -34.05
CA GLU A 414 -39.16 -15.99 -35.26
C GLU A 414 -39.40 -16.87 -36.47
N LYS A 415 -38.59 -17.97 -36.61
CA LYS A 415 -38.81 -18.97 -37.67
C LYS A 415 -40.07 -19.83 -37.51
N GLY A 416 -40.83 -19.64 -36.41
CA GLY A 416 -42.12 -20.25 -36.14
C GLY A 416 -42.07 -21.51 -35.25
N MET A 417 -40.95 -21.82 -34.63
CA MET A 417 -40.82 -22.92 -33.66
C MET A 417 -41.57 -22.57 -32.36
N PRO A 418 -42.29 -23.51 -31.72
CA PRO A 418 -42.90 -23.28 -30.41
C PRO A 418 -41.87 -22.87 -29.38
N PRO A 419 -42.14 -21.91 -28.44
CA PRO A 419 -41.14 -21.36 -27.53
C PRO A 419 -40.41 -22.41 -26.69
N LYS A 420 -41.08 -23.47 -26.23
CA LYS A 420 -40.46 -24.54 -25.46
C LYS A 420 -39.46 -25.36 -26.27
N GLU A 421 -39.80 -25.73 -27.47
CA GLU A 421 -38.92 -26.49 -28.37
C GLU A 421 -37.75 -25.65 -28.85
N ALA A 422 -38.03 -24.38 -29.22
CA ALA A 422 -37.00 -23.40 -29.56
C ALA A 422 -36.01 -23.18 -28.40
N GLY A 423 -36.48 -23.16 -27.16
CA GLY A 423 -35.65 -23.08 -25.98
C GLY A 423 -34.76 -24.32 -25.78
N ILE A 424 -35.30 -25.52 -25.94
CA ILE A 424 -34.54 -26.77 -25.76
C ILE A 424 -33.50 -26.96 -26.88
N GLU A 425 -33.88 -26.80 -28.13
CA GLU A 425 -32.95 -26.93 -29.25
C GLU A 425 -31.92 -25.80 -29.31
N GLY A 426 -32.37 -24.54 -29.10
CA GLY A 426 -31.47 -23.38 -29.08
C GLY A 426 -30.43 -23.45 -27.97
N ALA A 427 -30.86 -23.88 -26.78
CA ALA A 427 -29.91 -24.06 -25.68
C ALA A 427 -28.94 -25.24 -25.89
N LYS A 428 -29.41 -26.33 -26.52
CA LYS A 428 -28.56 -27.51 -26.81
C LYS A 428 -27.42 -27.18 -27.78
N GLU A 429 -27.70 -26.37 -28.79
CA GLU A 429 -26.72 -25.99 -29.82
C GLU A 429 -25.55 -25.17 -29.30
N ILE A 430 -25.79 -24.26 -28.37
CA ILE A 430 -24.74 -23.37 -27.85
C ILE A 430 -24.25 -23.77 -26.44
N PHE A 431 -24.72 -24.87 -25.89
CA PHE A 431 -24.39 -25.33 -24.52
C PHE A 431 -22.87 -25.48 -24.31
N PHE A 432 -22.21 -26.17 -25.22
CA PHE A 432 -20.76 -26.37 -25.14
C PHE A 432 -20.00 -25.08 -25.43
N ALA A 433 -20.48 -24.23 -26.34
CA ALA A 433 -19.84 -22.95 -26.62
C ALA A 433 -19.81 -22.04 -25.37
N VAL A 434 -20.93 -21.96 -24.61
CA VAL A 434 -21.01 -21.17 -23.36
C VAL A 434 -20.08 -21.73 -22.29
N ILE A 435 -20.04 -23.05 -22.08
CA ILE A 435 -19.11 -23.67 -21.13
C ILE A 435 -17.66 -23.38 -21.52
N SER A 436 -17.34 -23.50 -22.80
CA SER A 436 -15.98 -23.29 -23.29
C SER A 436 -15.52 -21.85 -23.14
N THR A 437 -16.36 -20.87 -23.47
CA THR A 437 -16.05 -19.45 -23.28
C THR A 437 -15.86 -19.14 -21.81
N THR A 438 -16.65 -19.72 -20.91
CA THR A 438 -16.52 -19.59 -19.46
C THR A 438 -15.19 -20.16 -18.97
N ILE A 439 -14.86 -21.39 -19.35
CA ILE A 439 -13.60 -22.04 -18.96
C ILE A 439 -12.40 -21.23 -19.49
N THR A 440 -12.46 -20.76 -20.73
CA THR A 440 -11.39 -19.96 -21.33
C THR A 440 -11.19 -18.63 -20.57
N LEU A 441 -12.28 -17.94 -20.20
CA LEU A 441 -12.20 -16.71 -19.41
C LEU A 441 -11.62 -16.97 -18.00
N VAL A 442 -12.10 -18.01 -17.31
CA VAL A 442 -11.56 -18.38 -15.99
C VAL A 442 -10.08 -18.75 -16.08
N ALA A 443 -9.67 -19.47 -17.13
CA ALA A 443 -8.28 -19.86 -17.34
C ALA A 443 -7.32 -18.69 -17.55
N VAL A 444 -7.78 -17.53 -18.04
CA VAL A 444 -6.99 -16.31 -18.15
C VAL A 444 -6.66 -15.74 -16.78
N PHE A 445 -7.61 -15.79 -15.85
CA PHE A 445 -7.42 -15.25 -14.50
C PHE A 445 -6.74 -16.23 -13.56
N PHE A 446 -6.75 -17.52 -13.86
CA PHE A 446 -6.19 -18.58 -13.01
C PHE A 446 -4.68 -18.41 -12.73
N PRO A 447 -3.80 -18.05 -13.71
CA PRO A 447 -2.39 -17.79 -13.44
C PRO A 447 -2.13 -16.68 -12.43
N ILE A 448 -2.99 -15.66 -12.39
CA ILE A 448 -2.85 -14.53 -11.46
C ILE A 448 -3.01 -14.99 -10.00
N VAL A 449 -3.80 -16.03 -9.76
CA VAL A 449 -3.99 -16.60 -8.40
C VAL A 449 -2.69 -17.21 -7.85
N PHE A 450 -1.79 -17.68 -8.72
CA PHE A 450 -0.50 -18.26 -8.35
C PHE A 450 0.66 -17.27 -8.36
N MET A 451 0.40 -16.01 -8.67
CA MET A 451 1.44 -14.98 -8.57
C MET A 451 1.85 -14.77 -7.12
N GLU A 452 3.14 -14.69 -6.89
CA GLU A 452 3.73 -14.37 -5.61
C GLU A 452 3.91 -12.86 -5.43
N GLY A 453 4.23 -12.43 -4.20
CA GLY A 453 4.49 -11.04 -3.87
C GLY A 453 3.22 -10.20 -3.68
N MET A 454 3.42 -8.91 -3.48
CA MET A 454 2.36 -7.93 -3.21
C MET A 454 1.34 -7.87 -4.35
N THR A 455 1.81 -7.80 -5.60
CA THR A 455 0.96 -7.74 -6.79
C THR A 455 0.08 -8.99 -6.92
N GLY A 456 0.63 -10.17 -6.66
CA GLY A 456 -0.14 -11.41 -6.69
C GLY A 456 -1.30 -11.41 -5.69
N ARG A 457 -1.06 -10.98 -4.45
CA ARG A 457 -2.11 -10.88 -3.43
C ARG A 457 -3.18 -9.85 -3.77
N LEU A 458 -2.79 -8.66 -4.22
CA LEU A 458 -3.71 -7.61 -4.62
C LEU A 458 -4.69 -8.09 -5.70
N PHE A 459 -4.17 -8.74 -6.72
CA PHE A 459 -4.98 -9.16 -7.87
C PHE A 459 -5.59 -10.56 -7.75
N ARG A 460 -5.25 -11.33 -6.71
CA ARG A 460 -5.92 -12.59 -6.40
C ARG A 460 -7.40 -12.38 -6.10
N GLU A 461 -7.76 -11.39 -5.26
CA GLU A 461 -9.16 -11.05 -5.00
C GLU A 461 -9.88 -10.66 -6.29
N PHE A 462 -9.29 -9.75 -7.07
CA PHE A 462 -9.80 -9.32 -8.36
C PHE A 462 -10.09 -10.51 -9.29
N SER A 463 -9.12 -11.43 -9.44
CA SER A 463 -9.24 -12.58 -10.34
C SER A 463 -10.31 -13.57 -9.91
N ILE A 464 -10.42 -13.84 -8.61
CA ILE A 464 -11.44 -14.76 -8.07
C ILE A 464 -12.83 -14.13 -8.16
N VAL A 465 -12.98 -12.81 -7.93
CA VAL A 465 -14.27 -12.10 -8.04
C VAL A 465 -14.78 -12.12 -9.48
N ILE A 466 -13.92 -11.83 -10.47
CA ILE A 466 -14.31 -11.93 -11.89
C ILE A 466 -14.66 -13.37 -12.27
N SER A 467 -13.80 -14.32 -11.93
CA SER A 467 -14.04 -15.73 -12.25
C SER A 467 -15.33 -16.25 -11.64
N GLY A 468 -15.60 -15.90 -10.37
CA GLY A 468 -16.84 -16.22 -9.69
C GLY A 468 -18.06 -15.58 -10.35
N SER A 469 -17.99 -14.31 -10.72
CA SER A 469 -19.05 -13.60 -11.44
C SER A 469 -19.37 -14.26 -12.78
N VAL A 470 -18.35 -14.64 -13.55
CA VAL A 470 -18.46 -15.29 -14.85
C VAL A 470 -19.07 -16.71 -14.71
N ILE A 471 -18.63 -17.49 -13.71
CA ILE A 471 -19.20 -18.82 -13.44
C ILE A 471 -20.68 -18.73 -13.07
N ILE A 472 -21.05 -17.81 -12.18
CA ILE A 472 -22.45 -17.59 -11.78
C ILE A 472 -23.28 -17.14 -12.99
N SER A 473 -22.73 -16.26 -13.83
CA SER A 473 -23.36 -15.80 -15.06
C SER A 473 -23.65 -16.95 -16.03
N SER A 474 -22.65 -17.77 -16.29
CA SER A 474 -22.78 -18.91 -17.19
C SER A 474 -23.80 -19.91 -16.65
N PHE A 475 -23.81 -20.14 -15.34
CA PHE A 475 -24.86 -20.95 -14.69
C PHE A 475 -26.25 -20.33 -14.91
N ALA A 476 -26.43 -19.03 -14.71
CA ALA A 476 -27.69 -18.33 -14.95
C ALA A 476 -28.06 -18.31 -16.45
N ALA A 477 -27.10 -18.14 -17.35
CA ALA A 477 -27.28 -18.20 -18.78
C ALA A 477 -27.72 -19.57 -19.28
N LEU A 478 -27.27 -20.66 -18.64
CA LEU A 478 -27.63 -22.04 -18.97
C LEU A 478 -28.91 -22.53 -18.28
N THR A 479 -29.36 -21.88 -17.21
CA THR A 479 -30.53 -22.31 -16.43
C THR A 479 -31.67 -21.30 -16.50
N PHE A 480 -31.45 -20.11 -15.99
CA PHE A 480 -32.49 -19.09 -15.84
C PHE A 480 -32.88 -18.42 -17.18
N THR A 481 -31.88 -18.10 -18.03
CA THR A 481 -32.09 -17.46 -19.33
C THR A 481 -33.00 -18.29 -20.28
N PRO A 482 -32.72 -19.58 -20.54
CA PRO A 482 -33.58 -20.39 -21.39
C PRO A 482 -35.00 -20.54 -20.83
N MET A 483 -35.16 -20.71 -19.54
CA MET A 483 -36.44 -20.78 -18.87
C MET A 483 -37.22 -19.47 -19.06
N LEU A 484 -36.58 -18.34 -18.78
CA LEU A 484 -37.22 -17.02 -18.89
C LEU A 484 -37.56 -16.68 -20.34
N ALA A 485 -36.65 -17.00 -21.28
CA ALA A 485 -36.89 -16.82 -22.72
C ALA A 485 -38.12 -17.58 -23.21
N THR A 486 -38.28 -18.85 -22.80
CA THR A 486 -39.46 -19.66 -23.20
C THR A 486 -40.79 -19.13 -22.61
N LYS A 487 -40.75 -18.32 -21.57
CA LYS A 487 -41.92 -17.72 -20.91
C LYS A 487 -42.26 -16.33 -21.42
N LEU A 488 -41.28 -15.51 -21.74
CA LEU A 488 -41.44 -14.11 -22.11
C LEU A 488 -41.47 -13.87 -23.63
N LEU A 489 -40.77 -14.70 -24.41
CA LEU A 489 -40.63 -14.52 -25.85
C LEU A 489 -41.82 -15.14 -26.62
N VAL A 490 -42.39 -14.37 -27.49
CA VAL A 490 -43.54 -14.77 -28.32
C VAL A 490 -43.27 -14.31 -29.73
N LYS A 491 -43.67 -15.12 -30.75
CA LYS A 491 -43.66 -14.69 -32.16
C LYS A 491 -44.57 -13.50 -32.36
N ARG A 492 -44.07 -12.41 -32.95
CA ARG A 492 -44.81 -11.22 -33.28
C ARG A 492 -45.34 -11.30 -34.73
N GLU A 493 -46.61 -11.06 -34.88
CA GLU A 493 -47.23 -10.97 -36.20
C GLU A 493 -46.94 -9.61 -36.89
N LYS A 494 -46.78 -8.52 -36.12
CA LYS A 494 -46.41 -7.19 -36.62
C LYS A 494 -45.12 -6.70 -35.99
N GLN A 495 -44.17 -6.32 -36.85
CA GLN A 495 -42.88 -5.74 -36.41
C GLN A 495 -43.09 -4.32 -35.87
N ASN A 496 -42.31 -3.92 -34.85
CA ASN A 496 -42.37 -2.62 -34.19
C ASN A 496 -41.85 -1.52 -35.14
N TRP A 497 -42.39 -0.29 -35.07
CA TRP A 497 -41.91 0.86 -35.85
C TRP A 497 -40.38 1.06 -35.77
N PHE A 498 -39.81 0.93 -34.58
CA PHE A 498 -38.36 1.03 -34.35
C PHE A 498 -37.58 -0.05 -35.11
N TYR A 499 -38.06 -1.27 -35.14
CA TYR A 499 -37.49 -2.37 -35.92
C TYR A 499 -37.47 -2.03 -37.41
N LEU A 500 -38.62 -1.62 -37.98
CA LEU A 500 -38.71 -1.31 -39.41
C LEU A 500 -37.82 -0.13 -39.83
N LYS A 501 -37.64 0.88 -38.96
CA LYS A 501 -36.80 2.03 -39.26
C LYS A 501 -35.29 1.72 -39.16
N THR A 502 -34.90 0.80 -38.33
CA THR A 502 -33.49 0.44 -38.10
C THR A 502 -32.99 -0.76 -38.92
N GLU A 503 -33.91 -1.58 -39.49
CA GLU A 503 -33.58 -2.75 -40.29
C GLU A 503 -32.69 -2.42 -41.52
N PRO A 504 -32.96 -1.34 -42.30
CA PRO A 504 -32.12 -1.00 -43.47
C PRO A 504 -30.64 -0.72 -43.07
N PHE A 505 -30.41 -0.22 -41.89
CA PHE A 505 -29.04 0.01 -41.34
C PHE A 505 -28.32 -1.31 -41.14
N PHE A 506 -28.93 -2.28 -40.44
CA PHE A 506 -28.34 -3.59 -40.16
C PHE A 506 -28.15 -4.43 -41.43
N GLU A 507 -29.13 -4.38 -42.36
CA GLU A 507 -28.98 -5.01 -43.67
C GLU A 507 -27.85 -4.36 -44.48
N GLY A 508 -27.76 -3.03 -44.47
CA GLY A 508 -26.68 -2.29 -45.11
C GLY A 508 -25.30 -2.69 -44.57
N MET A 509 -25.18 -2.81 -43.26
CA MET A 509 -23.97 -3.26 -42.54
C MET A 509 -23.60 -4.71 -42.99
N ASN A 510 -24.57 -5.63 -42.99
CA ASN A 510 -24.35 -7.01 -43.43
C ASN A 510 -23.89 -7.08 -44.89
N ARG A 511 -24.50 -6.29 -45.77
CA ARG A 511 -24.12 -6.22 -47.20
C ARG A 511 -22.71 -5.66 -47.39
N LEU A 512 -22.39 -4.58 -46.67
CA LEU A 512 -21.05 -3.98 -46.68
C LEU A 512 -19.97 -4.97 -46.21
N TYR A 513 -20.22 -5.64 -45.07
CA TYR A 513 -19.30 -6.64 -44.54
C TYR A 513 -19.15 -7.85 -45.49
N SER A 514 -20.26 -8.37 -46.04
CA SER A 514 -20.21 -9.50 -46.99
C SER A 514 -19.36 -9.18 -48.24
N ARG A 515 -19.50 -7.95 -48.76
CA ARG A 515 -18.69 -7.50 -49.91
C ARG A 515 -17.23 -7.32 -49.56
N SER A 516 -16.92 -6.64 -48.45
CA SER A 516 -15.56 -6.39 -47.99
C SER A 516 -14.84 -7.69 -47.62
N LEU A 517 -15.53 -8.61 -46.90
CA LEU A 517 -15.01 -9.90 -46.55
C LEU A 517 -14.70 -10.76 -47.79
N ALA A 518 -15.56 -10.77 -48.78
CA ALA A 518 -15.33 -11.51 -50.03
C ALA A 518 -14.09 -11.00 -50.78
N VAL A 519 -13.87 -9.67 -50.84
CA VAL A 519 -12.66 -9.07 -51.40
C VAL A 519 -11.43 -9.44 -50.61
N PHE A 520 -11.51 -9.40 -49.25
CA PHE A 520 -10.43 -9.74 -48.35
C PHE A 520 -10.02 -11.24 -48.46
N LEU A 521 -11.01 -12.13 -48.51
CA LEU A 521 -10.79 -13.56 -48.67
C LEU A 521 -10.19 -13.91 -50.05
N HIS A 522 -10.50 -13.16 -51.08
CA HIS A 522 -9.87 -13.33 -52.39
C HIS A 522 -8.38 -12.94 -52.37
N LYS A 523 -8.02 -11.90 -51.54
CA LYS A 523 -6.63 -11.46 -51.32
C LYS A 523 -6.13 -11.84 -49.93
N ARG A 524 -6.47 -13.04 -49.46
CA ARG A 524 -6.23 -13.52 -48.08
C ARG A 524 -4.76 -13.42 -47.60
N TRP A 525 -3.78 -13.31 -48.48
CA TRP A 525 -2.38 -13.13 -48.13
C TRP A 525 -2.12 -11.82 -47.37
N ILE A 526 -3.02 -10.81 -47.48
CA ILE A 526 -2.93 -9.51 -46.81
C ILE A 526 -3.02 -9.67 -45.28
N ALA A 527 -3.63 -10.77 -44.81
CA ALA A 527 -3.70 -11.04 -43.37
C ALA A 527 -2.33 -11.18 -42.68
N LEU A 528 -1.34 -11.77 -43.36
CA LEU A 528 0.01 -11.99 -42.85
C LEU A 528 0.80 -10.68 -42.62
N PRO A 529 0.89 -9.75 -43.60
CA PRO A 529 1.47 -8.42 -43.33
C PRO A 529 0.77 -7.64 -42.21
N PHE A 530 -0.56 -7.73 -42.09
CA PHE A 530 -1.27 -7.10 -41.01
C PHE A 530 -0.81 -7.61 -39.64
N VAL A 531 -0.71 -8.93 -39.48
CA VAL A 531 -0.20 -9.53 -38.23
C VAL A 531 1.27 -9.12 -37.99
N ALA A 532 2.10 -9.08 -38.99
CA ALA A 532 3.49 -8.63 -38.90
C ALA A 532 3.59 -7.14 -38.46
N ILE A 533 2.75 -6.28 -39.03
CA ILE A 533 2.67 -4.86 -38.65
C ILE A 533 2.22 -4.73 -37.20
N THR A 534 1.23 -5.49 -36.74
CA THR A 534 0.79 -5.44 -35.33
C THR A 534 1.88 -5.86 -34.37
N ILE A 535 2.68 -6.89 -34.70
CA ILE A 535 3.83 -7.30 -33.90
C ILE A 535 4.90 -6.18 -33.89
N GLY A 536 5.14 -5.52 -35.03
CA GLY A 536 6.03 -4.37 -35.14
C GLY A 536 5.58 -3.19 -34.27
N ILE A 537 4.27 -2.88 -34.25
CA ILE A 537 3.69 -1.85 -33.40
C ILE A 537 3.88 -2.20 -31.92
N ILE A 538 3.65 -3.46 -31.54
CA ILE A 538 3.86 -3.91 -30.16
C ILE A 538 5.34 -3.70 -29.77
N ALA A 539 6.28 -4.18 -30.55
CA ALA A 539 7.71 -4.07 -30.26
C ALA A 539 8.17 -2.60 -30.17
N PHE A 540 7.61 -1.73 -31.00
CA PHE A 540 7.92 -0.30 -30.97
C PHE A 540 7.33 0.38 -29.72
N LEU A 541 6.02 0.27 -29.51
CA LEU A 541 5.32 0.99 -28.44
C LEU A 541 5.68 0.48 -27.03
N TRP A 542 5.99 -0.82 -26.90
CA TRP A 542 6.40 -1.41 -25.62
C TRP A 542 7.61 -0.71 -24.99
N ASN A 543 8.55 -0.24 -25.85
CA ASN A 543 9.74 0.46 -25.39
C ASN A 543 9.53 1.97 -25.22
N TYR A 544 8.47 2.53 -25.81
CA TYR A 544 8.20 3.96 -25.79
C TYR A 544 7.26 4.38 -24.67
N ILE A 545 6.36 3.50 -24.22
CA ILE A 545 5.42 3.80 -23.14
C ILE A 545 6.17 3.75 -21.81
N PRO A 546 6.17 4.85 -21.00
CA PRO A 546 6.81 4.86 -19.70
C PRO A 546 6.21 3.78 -18.79
N ALA A 547 7.06 3.08 -18.02
CA ALA A 547 6.61 2.04 -17.09
C ALA A 547 6.78 2.51 -15.64
N GLU A 548 5.72 2.38 -14.85
CA GLU A 548 5.71 2.64 -13.41
C GLU A 548 5.00 1.52 -12.66
N MET A 549 5.08 1.49 -11.34
CA MET A 549 4.40 0.47 -10.56
C MET A 549 2.89 0.69 -10.54
N ALA A 550 2.46 1.91 -10.20
CA ALA A 550 1.07 2.33 -10.19
C ALA A 550 0.98 3.84 -10.45
N PRO A 551 -0.10 4.33 -11.07
CA PRO A 551 -0.27 5.76 -11.32
C PRO A 551 -0.48 6.51 -9.99
N LEU A 552 -0.02 7.76 -9.95
CA LEU A 552 -0.31 8.66 -8.84
C LEU A 552 -1.81 8.99 -8.84
N GLU A 553 -2.40 8.95 -7.63
CA GLU A 553 -3.80 9.30 -7.42
C GLU A 553 -3.92 10.64 -6.70
N ASP A 554 -4.94 11.41 -7.06
CA ASP A 554 -5.31 12.58 -6.28
C ASP A 554 -6.05 12.13 -5.01
N ARG A 555 -5.36 12.26 -3.89
CA ARG A 555 -5.85 11.88 -2.54
C ARG A 555 -6.15 13.09 -1.68
N SER A 556 -6.08 14.27 -2.26
CA SER A 556 -6.17 15.56 -1.56
C SER A 556 -5.11 15.70 -0.45
N GLN A 557 -3.96 15.01 -0.57
CA GLN A 557 -2.90 15.02 0.44
C GLN A 557 -1.51 15.14 -0.19
N ILE A 558 -0.74 16.12 0.30
CA ILE A 558 0.66 16.35 -0.09
C ILE A 558 1.49 16.42 1.20
N SER A 559 2.70 15.90 1.16
CA SER A 559 3.65 16.00 2.26
C SER A 559 4.95 16.66 1.80
N ILE A 560 5.46 17.59 2.59
CA ILE A 560 6.79 18.14 2.40
C ILE A 560 7.67 17.59 3.51
N ASN A 561 8.69 16.83 3.11
CA ASN A 561 9.65 16.26 4.04
C ASN A 561 10.93 17.08 4.02
N THR A 562 11.35 17.55 5.17
CA THR A 562 12.55 18.35 5.36
C THR A 562 13.58 17.57 6.16
N ARG A 563 14.81 17.56 5.67
CA ARG A 563 15.97 17.01 6.39
C ARG A 563 17.04 18.07 6.52
N GLY A 564 17.42 18.36 7.75
CA GLY A 564 18.57 19.21 8.06
C GLY A 564 19.89 18.54 7.71
N ALA A 565 20.97 19.34 7.64
CA ALA A 565 22.32 18.79 7.65
C ALA A 565 22.56 18.02 8.95
N GLU A 566 23.45 17.03 8.92
CA GLU A 566 23.73 16.24 10.10
C GLU A 566 24.38 17.11 11.20
N GLY A 567 23.84 17.04 12.41
CA GLY A 567 24.32 17.84 13.55
C GLY A 567 23.61 19.16 13.77
N VAL A 568 22.63 19.54 12.93
CA VAL A 568 21.82 20.73 13.18
C VAL A 568 20.96 20.58 14.44
N THR A 569 20.69 21.69 15.10
CA THR A 569 19.87 21.70 16.30
C THR A 569 18.39 21.53 15.96
N TYR A 570 17.63 21.11 16.97
CA TYR A 570 16.17 20.99 16.86
C TYR A 570 15.52 22.33 16.51
N GLU A 571 15.98 23.43 17.13
CA GLU A 571 15.46 24.78 16.91
C GLU A 571 15.64 25.20 15.44
N TYR A 572 16.81 24.95 14.85
CA TYR A 572 17.09 25.25 13.46
C TYR A 572 16.08 24.57 12.50
N ILE A 573 15.79 23.28 12.73
CA ILE A 573 14.82 22.55 11.90
C ILE A 573 13.39 23.00 12.19
N ARG A 574 13.07 23.35 13.45
CA ARG A 574 11.77 23.90 13.79
C ARG A 574 11.51 25.19 13.04
N ASP A 575 12.42 26.14 13.14
CA ASP A 575 12.28 27.47 12.52
C ASP A 575 12.20 27.35 11.00
N TYR A 576 13.01 26.47 10.41
CA TYR A 576 12.95 26.20 8.96
C TYR A 576 11.63 25.50 8.55
N THR A 577 11.09 24.60 9.37
CA THR A 577 9.82 23.94 9.07
C THR A 577 8.66 24.93 9.20
N GLU A 578 8.74 25.90 10.11
CA GLU A 578 7.78 27.01 10.20
C GLU A 578 7.86 27.91 8.94
N ASP A 579 9.04 28.24 8.45
CA ASP A 579 9.21 28.94 7.15
C ASP A 579 8.59 28.18 5.96
N ILE A 580 8.66 26.84 5.97
CA ILE A 580 7.99 26.01 4.95
C ILE A 580 6.47 26.04 5.14
N ASN A 581 5.98 26.06 6.38
CA ASN A 581 4.55 26.17 6.67
C ASN A 581 3.98 27.48 6.15
N ASP A 582 4.66 28.62 6.41
CA ASP A 582 4.27 29.94 5.92
C ASP A 582 4.29 29.99 4.37
N LEU A 583 5.27 29.31 3.75
CA LEU A 583 5.32 29.17 2.30
C LEU A 583 4.10 28.40 1.76
N VAL A 584 3.71 27.32 2.43
CA VAL A 584 2.52 26.52 2.07
C VAL A 584 1.27 27.37 2.18
N ASP A 585 1.09 28.11 3.27
CA ASP A 585 -0.08 28.96 3.49
C ASP A 585 -0.19 30.07 2.42
N SER A 586 0.96 30.54 1.88
CA SER A 586 1.01 31.53 0.79
C SER A 586 0.62 30.95 -0.58
N ILE A 587 0.92 29.67 -0.84
CA ILE A 587 0.67 28.99 -2.14
C ILE A 587 -0.71 28.31 -2.16
N VAL A 588 -1.15 27.80 -1.02
CA VAL A 588 -2.41 27.03 -0.86
C VAL A 588 -3.22 27.59 0.32
N PRO A 589 -3.71 28.83 0.24
CA PRO A 589 -4.40 29.47 1.34
C PRO A 589 -5.76 28.83 1.67
N ASP A 590 -6.28 28.03 0.78
CA ASP A 590 -7.56 27.34 0.90
C ASP A 590 -7.44 25.85 1.31
N ALA A 591 -6.26 25.43 1.79
CA ALA A 591 -6.07 24.08 2.34
C ALA A 591 -7.06 23.78 3.47
N GLU A 592 -7.60 22.55 3.53
CA GLU A 592 -8.49 22.13 4.64
C GLU A 592 -7.71 22.10 5.95
N SER A 593 -6.49 21.57 5.94
CA SER A 593 -5.58 21.59 7.08
C SER A 593 -4.12 21.51 6.65
N VAL A 594 -3.27 22.22 7.38
CA VAL A 594 -1.81 22.14 7.27
C VAL A 594 -1.24 21.71 8.62
N THR A 595 -0.66 20.51 8.66
CA THR A 595 -0.08 19.93 9.87
C THR A 595 1.44 19.88 9.77
N ALA A 596 2.12 20.61 10.62
CA ALA A 596 3.57 20.62 10.73
C ALA A 596 4.01 19.77 11.93
N ARG A 597 4.91 18.81 11.69
CA ARG A 597 5.56 17.98 12.71
C ARG A 597 7.06 18.13 12.61
N VAL A 598 7.70 18.44 13.72
CA VAL A 598 9.14 18.61 13.81
C VAL A 598 9.70 17.64 14.84
N SER A 599 10.84 17.05 14.53
CA SER A 599 11.65 16.22 15.41
C SER A 599 13.13 16.54 15.21
N SER A 600 14.02 15.99 16.04
CA SER A 600 15.46 16.21 15.87
C SER A 600 15.94 15.90 14.45
N GLY A 601 16.41 16.91 13.71
CA GLY A 601 17.01 16.79 12.38
C GLY A 601 16.02 16.64 11.23
N SER A 602 14.71 16.59 11.46
CA SER A 602 13.71 16.46 10.41
C SER A 602 12.41 17.18 10.70
N GLY A 603 11.79 17.71 9.66
CA GLY A 603 10.46 18.30 9.65
C GLY A 603 9.57 17.61 8.60
N ASN A 604 8.27 17.58 8.86
CA ASN A 604 7.26 17.12 7.90
C ASN A 604 6.09 18.09 7.95
N VAL A 605 5.71 18.62 6.81
CA VAL A 605 4.49 19.43 6.64
C VAL A 605 3.53 18.63 5.78
N ARG A 606 2.39 18.26 6.35
CA ARG A 606 1.30 17.58 5.63
C ARG A 606 0.21 18.58 5.32
N ILE A 607 -0.17 18.63 4.07
CA ILE A 607 -1.20 19.50 3.54
C ILE A 607 -2.38 18.62 3.15
N THR A 608 -3.54 18.86 3.72
CA THR A 608 -4.80 18.27 3.30
C THR A 608 -5.55 19.31 2.48
N LEU A 609 -5.79 19.01 1.21
CA LEU A 609 -6.54 19.87 0.30
C LEU A 609 -8.04 19.65 0.52
N LYS A 610 -8.85 20.60 0.10
CA LYS A 610 -10.30 20.41 -0.01
C LYS A 610 -10.64 19.24 -0.93
N ASP A 611 -11.80 18.68 -0.77
CA ASP A 611 -12.29 17.62 -1.63
C ASP A 611 -12.18 18.01 -3.11
N MET A 612 -11.90 17.06 -3.99
CA MET A 612 -11.66 17.33 -5.42
C MET A 612 -12.84 18.05 -6.09
N LYS A 613 -14.04 17.88 -5.58
CA LYS A 613 -15.26 18.54 -6.09
C LYS A 613 -15.37 20.02 -5.71
N ASP A 614 -14.63 20.44 -4.69
CA ASP A 614 -14.68 21.79 -4.10
C ASP A 614 -13.47 22.67 -4.49
N ARG A 615 -12.67 22.22 -5.48
CA ARG A 615 -11.48 22.95 -5.98
C ARG A 615 -11.32 22.83 -7.49
N ASP A 616 -10.72 23.85 -8.11
CA ASP A 616 -10.51 23.95 -9.56
C ASP A 616 -9.07 23.50 -9.99
N TYR A 617 -8.26 22.97 -9.07
CA TYR A 617 -6.88 22.56 -9.31
C TYR A 617 -6.66 21.13 -8.84
N THR A 618 -5.69 20.43 -9.43
CA THR A 618 -5.33 19.07 -9.04
C THR A 618 -4.25 19.06 -7.94
N GLN A 619 -4.14 17.94 -7.23
CA GLN A 619 -3.03 17.72 -6.30
C GLN A 619 -1.66 17.83 -7.00
N MET A 620 -1.56 17.38 -8.27
CA MET A 620 -0.35 17.45 -9.08
C MET A 620 0.08 18.89 -9.34
N ASP A 621 -0.86 19.79 -9.72
CA ASP A 621 -0.57 21.20 -9.95
C ASP A 621 -0.02 21.89 -8.69
N VAL A 622 -0.58 21.55 -7.53
CA VAL A 622 -0.11 22.08 -6.25
C VAL A 622 1.27 21.52 -5.90
N ALA A 623 1.47 20.22 -6.10
CA ALA A 623 2.75 19.58 -5.82
C ALA A 623 3.88 20.13 -6.69
N GLU A 624 3.62 20.44 -7.97
CA GLU A 624 4.58 21.08 -8.87
C GLU A 624 4.95 22.49 -8.40
N LYS A 625 3.95 23.32 -8.08
CA LYS A 625 4.18 24.69 -7.55
C LYS A 625 4.96 24.66 -6.24
N LEU A 626 4.60 23.79 -5.32
CA LEU A 626 5.31 23.62 -4.05
C LEU A 626 6.73 23.11 -4.27
N SER A 627 6.95 22.16 -5.18
CA SER A 627 8.28 21.64 -5.51
C SER A 627 9.19 22.73 -6.04
N ALA A 628 8.72 23.55 -6.97
CA ALA A 628 9.47 24.68 -7.52
C ALA A 628 9.78 25.76 -6.46
N ALA A 629 8.88 25.98 -5.50
CA ALA A 629 9.07 26.97 -4.44
C ALA A 629 10.03 26.47 -3.35
N VAL A 630 9.89 25.20 -2.94
CA VAL A 630 10.71 24.55 -1.91
C VAL A 630 12.16 24.39 -2.36
N GLN A 631 12.41 24.09 -3.65
CA GLN A 631 13.78 24.01 -4.21
C GLN A 631 14.58 25.31 -4.11
N LYS A 632 13.91 26.46 -4.01
CA LYS A 632 14.59 27.77 -3.82
C LYS A 632 15.07 27.96 -2.37
N LYS A 633 14.59 27.16 -1.43
CA LYS A 633 14.98 27.20 -0.02
C LYS A 633 16.17 26.26 0.19
N THR A 634 17.37 26.80 0.48
CA THR A 634 18.64 26.07 0.51
C THR A 634 19.14 25.70 1.91
N MET A 635 18.48 26.19 2.98
CA MET A 635 18.93 26.00 4.37
C MET A 635 18.82 24.55 4.85
N ALA A 636 17.85 23.78 4.33
CA ALA A 636 17.73 22.34 4.53
C ALA A 636 17.23 21.68 3.24
N ARG A 637 17.45 20.38 3.12
CA ARG A 637 16.93 19.61 1.97
C ARG A 637 15.46 19.33 2.20
N SER A 638 14.61 19.84 1.33
CA SER A 638 13.18 19.60 1.38
C SER A 638 12.68 19.04 0.06
N PHE A 639 11.76 18.11 0.11
CA PHE A 639 11.15 17.51 -1.06
C PHE A 639 9.66 17.31 -0.85
N VAL A 640 8.91 17.57 -1.91
CA VAL A 640 7.46 17.37 -1.97
C VAL A 640 7.20 15.92 -2.33
N GLN A 641 6.37 15.25 -1.54
CA GLN A 641 6.01 13.87 -1.73
C GLN A 641 4.50 13.73 -1.88
N GLN A 642 4.08 13.02 -2.89
CA GLN A 642 2.70 12.57 -3.08
C GLN A 642 2.61 11.09 -2.72
N SER A 643 1.47 10.67 -2.16
CA SER A 643 1.24 9.27 -1.83
C SER A 643 1.01 8.46 -3.09
N SER A 644 1.81 7.42 -3.32
CA SER A 644 1.54 6.45 -4.39
C SER A 644 0.35 5.55 -4.02
N SER A 645 -0.31 4.99 -5.03
CA SER A 645 -1.43 4.07 -4.84
C SER A 645 -1.01 2.78 -4.13
N PHE A 646 0.19 2.27 -4.43
CA PHE A 646 0.78 1.08 -3.79
C PHE A 646 2.24 1.35 -3.45
N GLY A 647 2.77 0.68 -2.44
CA GLY A 647 4.20 0.68 -2.10
C GLY A 647 4.70 1.88 -1.32
N GLY A 648 4.01 3.02 -1.34
CA GLY A 648 4.44 4.27 -0.70
C GLY A 648 4.42 4.30 0.83
N ARG A 649 4.15 3.20 1.49
CA ARG A 649 4.09 3.10 2.97
C ARG A 649 5.43 3.37 3.66
N ARG A 650 6.56 3.23 2.97
CA ARG A 650 7.89 3.44 3.54
C ARG A 650 8.52 4.80 3.21
N GLY A 651 7.80 5.68 2.51
CA GLY A 651 8.23 7.04 2.22
C GLY A 651 9.65 7.09 1.65
N GLY A 652 9.80 6.93 0.34
CA GLY A 652 11.12 6.96 -0.30
C GLY A 652 11.02 7.41 -1.76
N MET A 653 12.17 7.61 -2.38
CA MET A 653 12.26 7.80 -3.82
C MET A 653 12.02 6.46 -4.53
N PRO A 654 11.54 6.45 -5.78
CA PRO A 654 11.16 5.22 -6.50
C PRO A 654 12.32 4.23 -6.71
N VAL A 655 13.55 4.75 -6.89
CA VAL A 655 14.75 3.91 -6.98
C VAL A 655 15.41 3.80 -5.61
N GLN A 656 15.51 2.58 -5.07
CA GLN A 656 16.15 2.27 -3.79
C GLN A 656 17.11 1.11 -3.97
N TYR A 657 18.40 1.44 -3.98
CA TYR A 657 19.51 0.53 -4.27
C TYR A 657 20.41 0.37 -3.05
N VAL A 658 20.54 -0.85 -2.54
CA VAL A 658 21.32 -1.14 -1.32
C VAL A 658 22.72 -1.60 -1.69
N LEU A 659 23.71 -0.88 -1.22
CA LEU A 659 25.12 -1.29 -1.26
C LEU A 659 25.46 -1.99 0.06
N GLN A 660 26.01 -3.18 -0.02
CA GLN A 660 26.41 -3.99 1.14
C GLN A 660 27.91 -4.21 1.12
N ALA A 661 28.54 -4.01 2.27
CA ALA A 661 29.98 -4.23 2.45
C ALA A 661 30.26 -5.05 3.72
N THR A 662 31.48 -5.53 3.84
CA THR A 662 31.94 -6.28 5.02
C THR A 662 32.23 -5.37 6.22
N ASN A 663 32.61 -4.12 5.96
CA ASN A 663 32.91 -3.11 6.97
C ASN A 663 32.52 -1.71 6.48
N ILE A 664 32.45 -0.76 7.41
CA ILE A 664 32.00 0.60 7.16
C ILE A 664 33.03 1.44 6.40
N GLU A 665 34.33 1.15 6.58
CA GLU A 665 35.43 1.88 5.95
C GLU A 665 35.38 1.75 4.44
N LYS A 666 35.05 0.55 3.92
CA LYS A 666 34.84 0.33 2.48
C LYS A 666 33.69 1.16 1.93
N LEU A 667 32.58 1.24 2.65
CA LEU A 667 31.47 2.12 2.26
C LEU A 667 31.88 3.59 2.26
N GLN A 668 32.63 4.02 3.28
CA GLN A 668 33.12 5.38 3.37
C GLN A 668 33.99 5.78 2.17
N GLU A 669 34.79 4.85 1.64
CA GLU A 669 35.65 5.10 0.47
C GLU A 669 34.84 5.13 -0.86
N VAL A 670 33.89 4.23 -1.01
CA VAL A 670 33.21 4.00 -2.29
C VAL A 670 31.99 4.91 -2.47
N LEU A 671 31.26 5.22 -1.40
CA LEU A 671 30.02 6.00 -1.49
C LEU A 671 30.18 7.37 -2.20
N PRO A 672 31.23 8.17 -1.93
CA PRO A 672 31.40 9.43 -2.64
C PRO A 672 31.59 9.25 -4.15
N LYS A 673 32.34 8.19 -4.57
CA LYS A 673 32.58 7.88 -5.97
C LYS A 673 31.29 7.39 -6.67
N PHE A 674 30.52 6.56 -5.99
CA PHE A 674 29.26 6.03 -6.47
C PHE A 674 28.22 7.17 -6.63
N MET A 675 28.05 7.99 -5.58
CA MET A 675 27.12 9.12 -5.60
C MET A 675 27.48 10.19 -6.63
N ALA A 676 28.77 10.45 -6.88
CA ALA A 676 29.17 11.37 -7.95
C ALA A 676 28.65 10.93 -9.32
N LYS A 677 28.81 9.61 -9.65
CA LYS A 677 28.27 9.08 -10.91
C LYS A 677 26.73 9.09 -10.96
N VAL A 678 26.06 8.86 -9.83
CA VAL A 678 24.59 8.94 -9.76
C VAL A 678 24.13 10.37 -10.02
N TYR A 679 24.79 11.39 -9.46
CA TYR A 679 24.46 12.82 -9.69
C TYR A 679 24.72 13.26 -11.13
N GLU A 680 25.73 12.72 -11.80
CA GLU A 680 26.05 13.04 -13.19
C GLU A 680 25.11 12.37 -14.20
N ASN A 681 24.38 11.32 -13.78
CA ASN A 681 23.55 10.55 -14.69
C ASN A 681 22.19 11.25 -14.95
N PRO A 682 21.85 11.56 -16.22
CA PRO A 682 20.65 12.31 -16.57
C PRO A 682 19.33 11.55 -16.32
N VAL A 683 19.37 10.26 -15.98
CA VAL A 683 18.19 9.48 -15.64
C VAL A 683 17.65 9.87 -14.26
N PHE A 684 18.50 10.38 -13.37
CA PHE A 684 18.14 10.78 -12.03
C PHE A 684 17.99 12.29 -11.90
N GLN A 685 16.84 12.74 -11.39
CA GLN A 685 16.60 14.15 -11.09
C GLN A 685 17.25 14.55 -9.76
N MET A 686 17.21 13.64 -8.78
CA MET A 686 17.81 13.82 -7.47
C MET A 686 18.21 12.48 -6.88
N ALA A 687 19.21 12.49 -6.02
CA ALA A 687 19.62 11.30 -5.28
C ALA A 687 20.02 11.67 -3.84
N ASP A 688 19.84 10.74 -2.92
CA ASP A 688 20.33 10.82 -1.55
C ASP A 688 20.78 9.44 -1.07
N VAL A 689 21.65 9.42 -0.07
CA VAL A 689 22.08 8.19 0.60
C VAL A 689 21.76 8.29 2.09
N ASP A 690 21.30 7.19 2.67
CA ASP A 690 20.93 7.14 4.09
C ASP A 690 22.15 7.19 5.01
N LEU A 691 23.26 6.51 4.66
CA LEU A 691 24.52 6.51 5.39
C LEU A 691 25.34 7.76 5.05
N LYS A 692 25.51 8.65 6.02
CA LYS A 692 26.23 9.92 5.88
C LYS A 692 27.36 9.99 6.90
N PHE A 693 28.57 10.34 6.45
CA PHE A 693 29.75 10.54 7.30
C PHE A 693 29.96 12.04 7.53
N SER A 694 28.98 12.73 8.09
CA SER A 694 29.00 14.20 8.17
C SER A 694 28.58 14.78 9.51
N LYS A 695 28.17 13.94 10.51
CA LYS A 695 27.81 14.45 11.83
C LYS A 695 29.06 14.81 12.62
N PRO A 696 29.23 16.08 13.07
CA PRO A 696 30.31 16.46 13.98
C PRO A 696 30.22 15.68 15.29
N GLU A 697 31.35 15.19 15.74
CA GLU A 697 31.48 14.40 16.97
C GLU A 697 32.65 14.93 17.80
N ALA A 698 32.46 15.02 19.11
CA ALA A 698 33.56 15.27 20.07
C ALA A 698 33.96 13.94 20.72
N ARG A 699 35.16 13.47 20.40
CA ARG A 699 35.73 12.24 20.97
C ARG A 699 36.47 12.54 22.23
N ILE A 700 36.15 11.84 23.32
CA ILE A 700 36.77 11.95 24.64
C ILE A 700 37.74 10.78 24.82
N ASN A 701 39.03 11.04 24.71
CA ASN A 701 40.03 10.06 24.95
C ASN A 701 40.46 10.15 26.43
N ILE A 702 40.27 9.08 27.21
CA ILE A 702 40.60 9.06 28.62
C ILE A 702 42.11 8.73 28.80
N ASN A 703 42.84 9.61 29.46
CA ASN A 703 44.19 9.35 29.83
C ASN A 703 44.21 8.45 31.08
N ARG A 704 44.39 7.15 30.86
CA ARG A 704 44.28 6.13 31.90
C ARG A 704 45.36 6.27 32.97
N ASP A 705 46.56 6.69 32.60
CA ASP A 705 47.65 6.90 33.53
C ASP A 705 47.37 8.05 34.49
N LYS A 706 46.95 9.21 33.95
CA LYS A 706 46.54 10.34 34.75
C LYS A 706 45.34 10.01 35.66
N ALA A 707 44.33 9.34 35.11
CA ALA A 707 43.18 8.92 35.88
C ALA A 707 43.55 8.00 37.05
N SER A 708 44.40 7.03 36.79
CA SER A 708 44.93 6.12 37.86
C SER A 708 45.71 6.85 38.93
N ILE A 709 46.60 7.77 38.54
CA ILE A 709 47.40 8.58 39.50
C ILE A 709 46.49 9.41 40.40
N MET A 710 45.40 9.98 39.83
CA MET A 710 44.44 10.79 40.54
C MET A 710 43.35 9.96 41.28
N GLY A 711 43.42 8.62 41.21
CA GLY A 711 42.46 7.72 41.86
C GLY A 711 41.05 7.82 41.25
N VAL A 712 40.93 8.06 39.94
CA VAL A 712 39.64 8.15 39.25
C VAL A 712 39.47 6.98 38.28
N SER A 713 38.44 6.18 38.46
CA SER A 713 38.17 5.06 37.60
C SER A 713 37.52 5.55 36.24
N THR A 714 37.82 4.82 35.17
CA THR A 714 37.15 5.07 33.86
C THR A 714 35.62 5.00 34.01
N ARG A 715 35.10 4.14 34.88
CA ARG A 715 33.69 4.01 35.20
C ARG A 715 33.09 5.30 35.76
N ASN A 716 33.76 5.91 36.72
CA ASN A 716 33.31 7.18 37.33
C ASN A 716 33.28 8.31 36.28
N ILE A 717 34.29 8.36 35.39
CA ILE A 717 34.30 9.34 34.29
C ILE A 717 33.06 9.11 33.38
N ALA A 718 32.86 7.89 32.93
CA ALA A 718 31.75 7.56 32.04
C ALA A 718 30.37 7.82 32.68
N GLN A 719 30.18 7.41 33.94
CA GLN A 719 28.89 7.64 34.65
C GLN A 719 28.64 9.12 34.93
N THR A 720 29.67 9.92 35.27
CA THR A 720 29.52 11.36 35.45
C THR A 720 29.06 12.03 34.15
N LEU A 721 29.64 11.68 33.02
CA LEU A 721 29.23 12.16 31.71
C LEU A 721 27.81 11.68 31.36
N GLN A 722 27.50 10.43 31.63
CA GLN A 722 26.19 9.84 31.39
C GLN A 722 25.09 10.58 32.15
N TYR A 723 25.20 10.71 33.45
CA TYR A 723 24.16 11.41 34.24
C TYR A 723 24.18 12.93 34.08
N GLY A 724 25.29 13.52 33.60
CA GLY A 724 25.38 14.95 33.37
C GLY A 724 24.89 15.37 31.99
N LEU A 725 25.13 14.59 30.93
CA LEU A 725 24.95 15.05 29.54
C LEU A 725 23.87 14.30 28.73
N SER A 726 23.54 13.04 29.11
CA SER A 726 22.68 12.20 28.28
C SER A 726 21.18 12.33 28.58
N GLY A 727 20.79 13.08 29.62
CA GLY A 727 19.38 13.11 30.04
C GLY A 727 18.91 11.77 30.60
N GLN A 728 19.82 11.05 31.27
CA GLN A 728 19.56 9.70 31.79
C GLN A 728 18.45 9.71 32.85
N ARG A 729 17.61 8.68 32.78
CA ARG A 729 16.60 8.43 33.82
C ARG A 729 17.26 8.14 35.16
N MET A 730 16.93 8.96 36.16
CA MET A 730 17.43 8.83 37.54
C MET A 730 16.47 8.07 38.45
N GLY A 731 15.21 7.91 38.06
CA GLY A 731 14.20 7.21 38.84
C GLY A 731 12.80 7.44 38.26
N TYR A 732 11.80 7.16 39.07
CA TYR A 732 10.40 7.38 38.77
C TYR A 732 9.70 8.12 39.89
N PHE A 733 8.66 8.91 39.55
CA PHE A 733 7.75 9.49 40.51
C PHE A 733 6.30 9.23 40.06
N TYR A 734 5.35 9.39 40.96
CA TYR A 734 3.94 9.15 40.72
C TYR A 734 3.14 10.44 40.80
N MET A 735 2.30 10.68 39.82
CA MET A 735 1.38 11.81 39.78
C MET A 735 0.08 11.36 39.08
N ASN A 736 -1.09 11.72 39.64
CA ASN A 736 -2.40 11.36 39.08
C ASN A 736 -2.60 9.87 38.80
N GLY A 737 -2.02 8.98 39.64
CA GLY A 737 -2.13 7.53 39.50
C GLY A 737 -1.24 6.93 38.41
N LYS A 738 -0.42 7.72 37.74
CA LYS A 738 0.53 7.26 36.71
C LYS A 738 1.99 7.44 37.13
N GLN A 739 2.86 6.61 36.59
CA GLN A 739 4.30 6.63 36.79
C GLN A 739 4.97 7.48 35.71
N TYR A 740 5.83 8.42 36.13
CA TYR A 740 6.59 9.31 35.26
C TYR A 740 8.07 9.24 35.58
N GLU A 741 8.91 9.62 34.62
CA GLU A 741 10.36 9.55 34.76
C GLU A 741 10.94 10.77 35.49
N ILE A 742 12.00 10.56 36.27
CA ILE A 742 12.88 11.59 36.79
C ILE A 742 14.10 11.65 35.88
N LEU A 743 14.31 12.79 35.21
CA LEU A 743 15.39 12.97 34.23
C LEU A 743 16.40 14.00 34.76
N GLY A 744 17.67 13.60 34.88
CA GLY A 744 18.74 14.49 35.32
C GLY A 744 19.61 14.91 34.13
N GLU A 745 19.94 16.22 34.08
CA GLU A 745 20.73 16.76 32.99
C GLU A 745 21.37 18.10 33.38
N ILE A 746 22.59 18.36 32.92
CA ILE A 746 23.22 19.69 33.11
C ILE A 746 22.46 20.72 32.30
N ASN A 747 22.25 21.89 32.88
CA ASN A 747 21.53 22.99 32.23
C ASN A 747 22.15 23.29 30.85
N ARG A 748 21.31 23.49 29.82
CA ARG A 748 21.74 23.70 28.43
C ARG A 748 22.76 24.86 28.27
N GLN A 749 22.60 25.93 29.00
CA GLN A 749 23.53 27.06 28.95
C GLN A 749 24.94 26.71 29.39
N GLN A 750 25.06 25.67 30.22
CA GLN A 750 26.36 25.21 30.82
C GLN A 750 26.93 23.96 30.09
N ARG A 751 26.36 23.62 28.91
CA ARG A 751 26.84 22.54 28.02
C ARG A 751 26.71 22.88 26.52
N ASN A 752 26.72 24.14 26.20
CA ASN A 752 26.53 24.63 24.81
C ASN A 752 27.84 24.72 24.01
N THR A 753 28.99 24.59 24.65
CA THR A 753 30.31 24.54 24.01
C THR A 753 31.16 23.39 24.59
N PRO A 754 32.15 22.86 23.83
CA PRO A 754 33.08 21.86 24.34
C PRO A 754 33.90 22.36 25.55
N ALA A 755 34.12 23.67 25.65
CA ALA A 755 34.83 24.28 26.78
C ALA A 755 34.10 24.11 28.13
N ASN A 756 32.77 23.95 28.11
CA ASN A 756 31.95 23.74 29.28
C ASN A 756 32.21 22.39 29.97
N LEU A 757 32.83 21.42 29.27
CA LEU A 757 33.26 20.16 29.91
C LEU A 757 34.29 20.38 31.03
N LYS A 758 35.01 21.50 31.01
CA LYS A 758 35.95 21.91 32.06
C LYS A 758 35.26 22.22 33.40
N SER A 759 33.99 22.52 33.39
CA SER A 759 33.20 22.79 34.62
C SER A 759 32.70 21.52 35.32
N ILE A 760 32.93 20.34 34.73
CA ILE A 760 32.50 19.03 35.26
C ILE A 760 33.62 18.50 36.15
N TYR A 761 33.28 18.09 37.36
CA TYR A 761 34.18 17.47 38.33
C TYR A 761 33.77 16.04 38.63
N ILE A 762 34.76 15.20 38.89
CA ILE A 762 34.60 13.78 39.22
C ILE A 762 35.23 13.55 40.57
N ARG A 763 34.60 12.73 41.39
CA ARG A 763 35.16 12.36 42.70
C ARG A 763 36.19 11.24 42.53
N SER A 764 37.36 11.41 43.12
CA SER A 764 38.37 10.37 43.22
C SER A 764 38.01 9.34 44.31
N ASP A 765 38.64 8.19 44.32
CA ASP A 765 38.47 7.18 45.36
C ASP A 765 38.90 7.67 46.74
N LYS A 766 39.72 8.74 46.80
CA LYS A 766 40.14 9.43 48.04
C LYS A 766 39.15 10.49 48.53
N GLY A 767 38.12 10.79 47.70
CA GLY A 767 37.10 11.81 48.01
C GLY A 767 37.39 13.19 47.41
N ASP A 768 38.54 13.41 46.77
CA ASP A 768 38.90 14.70 46.16
C ASP A 768 38.14 14.95 44.86
N MET A 769 37.84 16.21 44.60
CA MET A 769 37.18 16.64 43.33
C MET A 769 38.22 16.92 42.25
N VAL A 770 38.22 16.11 41.19
CA VAL A 770 39.14 16.21 40.08
C VAL A 770 38.39 16.75 38.85
N GLN A 771 38.90 17.79 38.24
CA GLN A 771 38.32 18.38 37.03
C GLN A 771 38.46 17.42 35.84
N LEU A 772 37.41 17.23 35.11
CA LEU A 772 37.33 16.29 33.96
C LEU A 772 38.43 16.57 32.91
N ASP A 773 38.68 17.84 32.62
CA ASP A 773 39.67 18.30 31.61
C ASP A 773 41.12 17.78 31.91
N ASN A 774 41.44 17.51 33.16
CA ASN A 774 42.74 16.92 33.53
C ASN A 774 42.86 15.42 33.16
N LEU A 775 41.76 14.75 32.96
CA LEU A 775 41.68 13.29 32.79
C LEU A 775 41.44 12.88 31.32
N ILE A 776 41.03 13.86 30.49
CA ILE A 776 40.61 13.57 29.11
C ILE A 776 41.38 14.44 28.11
N GLU A 777 41.43 13.96 26.90
CA GLU A 777 41.84 14.70 25.72
C GLU A 777 40.63 14.74 24.74
N LEU A 778 40.24 15.95 24.35
CA LEU A 778 39.09 16.17 23.45
C LEU A 778 39.60 16.29 22.02
N THR A 779 39.16 15.41 21.14
CA THR A 779 39.48 15.48 19.71
C THR A 779 38.18 15.64 18.90
N GLY A 780 38.21 16.48 17.89
CA GLY A 780 37.08 16.60 16.93
C GLY A 780 37.12 15.44 15.95
N GLY A 781 35.95 14.95 15.58
CA GLY A 781 35.80 13.91 14.58
C GLY A 781 34.52 14.07 13.79
N ILE A 782 34.31 13.19 12.85
CA ILE A 782 33.07 13.03 12.08
C ILE A 782 32.62 11.60 12.22
N ALA A 783 31.32 11.38 12.51
CA ALA A 783 30.74 10.04 12.63
C ALA A 783 29.43 9.96 11.87
N PRO A 784 29.02 8.77 11.43
CA PRO A 784 27.71 8.56 10.91
C PRO A 784 26.65 8.66 12.04
N PRO A 785 25.57 9.43 11.87
CA PRO A 785 24.53 9.57 12.89
C PRO A 785 23.71 8.30 13.08
N LYS A 786 23.65 7.49 12.03
CA LYS A 786 22.96 6.21 11.95
C LYS A 786 23.79 5.20 11.20
N LEU A 787 23.76 3.97 11.66
CA LEU A 787 24.38 2.84 11.01
C LEU A 787 23.27 1.92 10.51
N TYR A 788 23.43 1.43 9.31
CA TYR A 788 22.45 0.60 8.62
C TYR A 788 23.03 -0.77 8.30
N ARG A 789 22.25 -1.80 8.53
CA ARG A 789 22.62 -3.16 8.12
C ARG A 789 21.48 -3.78 7.33
N TYR A 790 21.83 -4.56 6.32
CA TYR A 790 20.88 -5.30 5.51
C TYR A 790 21.39 -6.74 5.35
N ASN A 791 20.57 -7.71 5.78
CA ASN A 791 20.94 -9.12 5.81
C ASN A 791 22.30 -9.35 6.53
N ARG A 792 22.50 -8.64 7.66
CA ARG A 792 23.70 -8.67 8.51
C ARG A 792 24.96 -8.02 7.93
N PHE A 793 24.94 -7.51 6.72
CA PHE A 793 26.04 -6.72 6.16
C PHE A 793 25.84 -5.24 6.48
N VAL A 794 26.92 -4.53 6.73
CA VAL A 794 26.88 -3.07 6.81
C VAL A 794 26.43 -2.55 5.45
N SER A 795 25.48 -1.64 5.44
CA SER A 795 24.84 -1.23 4.20
C SER A 795 24.61 0.27 4.10
N ALA A 796 24.49 0.74 2.88
CA ALA A 796 24.03 2.07 2.55
C ALA A 796 22.96 1.96 1.45
N THR A 797 21.82 2.63 1.66
CA THR A 797 20.75 2.67 0.66
C THR A 797 20.83 3.97 -0.11
N VAL A 798 21.11 3.85 -1.40
CA VAL A 798 21.03 4.97 -2.35
C VAL A 798 19.61 5.07 -2.86
N SER A 799 18.98 6.21 -2.60
CA SER A 799 17.62 6.51 -3.06
C SER A 799 17.68 7.57 -4.14
N ALA A 800 17.00 7.37 -5.27
CA ALA A 800 16.99 8.33 -6.36
C ALA A 800 15.58 8.56 -6.94
N GLY A 801 15.29 9.83 -7.21
CA GLY A 801 14.13 10.27 -7.98
C GLY A 801 14.47 10.26 -9.47
N LEU A 802 13.51 9.89 -10.29
CA LEU A 802 13.68 9.79 -11.74
C LEU A 802 13.45 11.14 -12.42
N ALA A 803 14.17 11.40 -13.50
CA ALA A 803 13.91 12.53 -14.38
C ALA A 803 12.59 12.31 -15.14
N GLU A 804 12.00 13.39 -15.65
CA GLU A 804 10.74 13.33 -16.39
C GLU A 804 10.83 12.37 -17.58
N GLY A 805 9.82 11.52 -17.73
CA GLY A 805 9.76 10.49 -18.77
C GLY A 805 10.68 9.27 -18.57
N LYS A 806 11.39 9.16 -17.42
CA LYS A 806 12.22 8.00 -17.09
C LYS A 806 11.45 7.03 -16.20
N THR A 807 11.80 5.73 -16.29
CA THR A 807 11.12 4.64 -15.61
C THR A 807 11.96 4.04 -14.48
N ILE A 808 11.30 3.38 -13.52
CA ILE A 808 12.00 2.66 -12.44
C ILE A 808 12.96 1.61 -13.01
N GLY A 809 12.54 0.88 -14.05
CA GLY A 809 13.40 -0.11 -14.71
C GLY A 809 14.68 0.51 -15.29
N GLN A 810 14.57 1.64 -16.02
CA GLN A 810 15.73 2.36 -16.54
C GLN A 810 16.63 2.87 -15.41
N GLY A 811 16.03 3.37 -14.32
CA GLY A 811 16.80 3.81 -13.15
C GLY A 811 17.59 2.66 -12.51
N LEU A 812 16.99 1.48 -12.38
CA LEU A 812 17.67 0.30 -11.83
C LEU A 812 18.79 -0.21 -12.76
N ASP A 813 18.55 -0.23 -14.06
CA ASP A 813 19.58 -0.64 -15.04
C ASP A 813 20.78 0.31 -15.01
N GLU A 814 20.57 1.61 -14.86
CA GLU A 814 21.65 2.59 -14.71
C GLU A 814 22.36 2.45 -13.34
N MET A 815 21.64 2.16 -12.23
CA MET A 815 22.28 1.83 -10.95
C MET A 815 23.15 0.57 -11.06
N ASP A 816 22.68 -0.47 -11.74
CA ASP A 816 23.43 -1.70 -11.97
C ASP A 816 24.70 -1.45 -12.81
N LYS A 817 24.67 -0.53 -13.80
CA LYS A 817 25.87 -0.11 -14.56
C LYS A 817 26.84 0.64 -13.67
N ILE A 818 26.38 1.63 -12.93
CA ILE A 818 27.21 2.42 -12.00
C ILE A 818 27.85 1.48 -10.97
N ALA A 819 27.08 0.51 -10.46
CA ALA A 819 27.59 -0.49 -9.52
C ALA A 819 28.72 -1.33 -10.11
N LYS A 820 28.57 -1.84 -11.35
CA LYS A 820 29.62 -2.60 -12.06
C LYS A 820 30.89 -1.78 -12.32
N GLU A 821 30.77 -0.48 -12.46
CA GLU A 821 31.91 0.43 -12.73
C GLU A 821 32.63 0.89 -11.47
N THR A 822 31.96 0.88 -10.31
CA THR A 822 32.47 1.50 -9.07
C THR A 822 32.76 0.52 -7.96
N LEU A 823 32.08 -0.64 -7.97
CA LEU A 823 32.18 -1.66 -6.92
C LEU A 823 33.13 -2.78 -7.35
N ASP A 824 33.86 -3.30 -6.40
CA ASP A 824 34.65 -4.53 -6.56
C ASP A 824 33.84 -5.78 -6.10
N ASP A 825 34.42 -6.97 -6.29
CA ASP A 825 33.77 -8.25 -5.96
C ASP A 825 33.48 -8.45 -4.45
N THR A 826 33.99 -7.57 -3.58
CA THR A 826 33.73 -7.62 -2.13
C THR A 826 32.42 -6.97 -1.73
N PHE A 827 31.83 -6.18 -2.61
CA PHE A 827 30.52 -5.58 -2.42
C PHE A 827 29.41 -6.49 -2.94
N ARG A 828 28.24 -6.37 -2.30
CA ARG A 828 27.00 -6.96 -2.78
C ARG A 828 25.97 -5.86 -2.98
N THR A 829 25.06 -6.08 -3.88
CA THR A 829 23.95 -5.17 -4.13
C THR A 829 22.63 -5.87 -3.84
N ALA A 830 21.66 -5.12 -3.34
CA ALA A 830 20.30 -5.58 -3.12
C ALA A 830 19.31 -4.46 -3.45
N LEU A 831 18.06 -4.82 -3.60
CA LEU A 831 16.97 -3.86 -3.78
C LEU A 831 16.08 -3.84 -2.54
N THR A 832 15.51 -2.69 -2.25
CA THR A 832 14.52 -2.52 -1.17
C THR A 832 13.37 -1.63 -1.63
N GLY A 833 12.29 -1.58 -0.85
CA GLY A 833 11.13 -0.75 -1.16
C GLY A 833 10.54 -1.00 -2.53
N ASP A 834 10.13 0.08 -3.20
CA ASP A 834 9.44 0.03 -4.49
C ASP A 834 10.28 -0.62 -5.61
N SER A 835 11.60 -0.50 -5.55
CA SER A 835 12.52 -1.13 -6.50
C SER A 835 12.49 -2.66 -6.43
N LYS A 836 12.44 -3.23 -5.23
CA LYS A 836 12.33 -4.67 -5.01
C LYS A 836 10.98 -5.19 -5.50
N GLU A 837 9.90 -4.53 -5.09
CA GLU A 837 8.54 -4.88 -5.49
C GLU A 837 8.34 -4.78 -7.01
N TYR A 838 8.90 -3.75 -7.66
CA TYR A 838 8.85 -3.59 -9.11
C TYR A 838 9.53 -4.77 -9.82
N ARG A 839 10.75 -5.16 -9.41
CA ARG A 839 11.48 -6.27 -10.06
C ARG A 839 10.80 -7.61 -9.87
N GLU A 840 10.28 -7.88 -8.68
CA GLU A 840 9.53 -9.11 -8.38
C GLU A 840 8.18 -9.16 -9.12
N SER A 841 7.43 -8.04 -9.13
CA SER A 841 6.14 -7.94 -9.82
C SER A 841 6.28 -8.10 -11.32
N SER A 842 7.28 -7.46 -11.93
CA SER A 842 7.52 -7.52 -13.38
C SER A 842 7.78 -8.96 -13.87
N SER A 843 8.57 -9.74 -13.13
CA SER A 843 8.85 -11.14 -13.46
C SER A 843 7.60 -12.03 -13.29
N SER A 844 6.83 -11.82 -12.23
CA SER A 844 5.61 -12.58 -11.93
C SER A 844 4.50 -12.32 -12.95
N LEU A 845 4.31 -11.07 -13.39
CA LEU A 845 3.32 -10.72 -14.42
C LEU A 845 3.67 -11.32 -15.78
N MET A 846 4.95 -11.32 -16.17
CA MET A 846 5.39 -11.95 -17.41
C MET A 846 5.14 -13.46 -17.40
N PHE A 847 5.42 -14.12 -16.26
CA PHE A 847 5.12 -15.54 -16.06
C PHE A 847 3.61 -15.81 -16.18
N ALA A 848 2.77 -15.01 -15.50
CA ALA A 848 1.31 -15.15 -15.57
C ALA A 848 0.79 -14.96 -17.00
N PHE A 849 1.33 -13.99 -17.74
CA PHE A 849 0.98 -13.73 -19.13
C PHE A 849 1.29 -14.94 -20.05
N ILE A 850 2.50 -15.49 -19.95
CA ILE A 850 2.91 -16.66 -20.74
C ILE A 850 2.05 -17.87 -20.35
N LEU A 851 1.84 -18.11 -19.07
CA LEU A 851 1.03 -19.22 -18.57
C LEU A 851 -0.43 -19.11 -19.03
N ALA A 852 -1.00 -17.90 -19.03
CA ALA A 852 -2.35 -17.65 -19.54
C ALA A 852 -2.47 -18.03 -21.03
N ILE A 853 -1.50 -17.61 -21.86
CA ILE A 853 -1.44 -17.97 -23.30
C ILE A 853 -1.38 -19.49 -23.49
N VAL A 854 -0.52 -20.17 -22.73
CA VAL A 854 -0.36 -21.63 -22.82
C VAL A 854 -1.63 -22.35 -22.38
N LEU A 855 -2.24 -21.95 -21.26
CA LEU A 855 -3.47 -22.57 -20.75
C LEU A 855 -4.63 -22.39 -21.72
N ILE A 856 -4.82 -21.19 -22.27
CA ILE A 856 -5.87 -20.95 -23.26
C ILE A 856 -5.64 -21.81 -24.50
N TYR A 857 -4.41 -21.87 -25.00
CA TYR A 857 -4.08 -22.72 -26.13
C TYR A 857 -4.43 -24.19 -25.88
N LEU A 858 -4.07 -24.74 -24.72
CA LEU A 858 -4.35 -26.12 -24.34
C LEU A 858 -5.87 -26.39 -24.18
N ILE A 859 -6.59 -25.47 -23.55
CA ILE A 859 -8.05 -25.59 -23.39
C ILE A 859 -8.75 -25.57 -24.75
N LEU A 860 -8.36 -24.65 -25.62
CA LEU A 860 -8.90 -24.58 -26.97
C LEU A 860 -8.51 -25.82 -27.79
N ALA A 861 -7.32 -26.35 -27.63
CA ALA A 861 -6.89 -27.57 -28.31
C ALA A 861 -7.74 -28.78 -27.90
N ALA A 862 -8.03 -28.90 -26.61
CA ALA A 862 -8.92 -29.92 -26.07
C ALA A 862 -10.37 -29.75 -26.55
N GLN A 863 -10.84 -28.49 -26.60
CA GLN A 863 -12.21 -28.21 -27.06
C GLN A 863 -12.45 -28.51 -28.54
N PHE A 864 -11.51 -28.12 -29.40
CA PHE A 864 -11.64 -28.27 -30.84
C PHE A 864 -11.12 -29.62 -31.38
N GLU A 865 -10.58 -30.47 -30.50
CA GLU A 865 -9.88 -31.68 -30.87
C GLU A 865 -8.85 -31.42 -32.00
N SER A 866 -8.17 -30.29 -31.96
CA SER A 866 -7.29 -29.80 -33.00
C SER A 866 -6.19 -28.91 -32.41
N PHE A 867 -4.95 -29.12 -32.77
CA PHE A 867 -3.82 -28.24 -32.41
C PHE A 867 -3.68 -27.04 -33.37
N LYS A 868 -4.42 -27.03 -34.51
CA LYS A 868 -4.35 -25.97 -35.53
C LYS A 868 -5.36 -24.86 -35.30
N ASP A 869 -6.60 -25.22 -34.90
CA ASP A 869 -7.67 -24.26 -34.72
C ASP A 869 -7.39 -23.26 -33.58
N PRO A 870 -6.79 -23.67 -32.42
CA PRO A 870 -6.36 -22.73 -31.39
C PRO A 870 -5.36 -21.68 -31.87
N LEU A 871 -4.41 -22.03 -32.77
CA LEU A 871 -3.45 -21.07 -33.33
C LEU A 871 -4.15 -19.94 -34.11
N ILE A 872 -5.23 -20.27 -34.82
CA ILE A 872 -6.02 -19.29 -35.55
C ILE A 872 -6.65 -18.27 -34.58
N ILE A 873 -7.18 -18.77 -33.47
CA ILE A 873 -7.83 -17.95 -32.43
C ILE A 873 -6.79 -17.10 -31.70
N MET A 874 -5.64 -17.68 -31.34
CA MET A 874 -4.58 -16.98 -30.61
C MET A 874 -3.96 -15.82 -31.39
N LEU A 875 -4.05 -15.80 -32.74
CA LEU A 875 -3.63 -14.66 -33.55
C LEU A 875 -4.44 -13.37 -33.29
N THR A 876 -5.60 -13.49 -32.64
CA THR A 876 -6.36 -12.30 -32.18
C THR A 876 -5.69 -11.57 -31.03
N VAL A 877 -4.87 -12.24 -30.24
CA VAL A 877 -4.19 -11.68 -29.07
C VAL A 877 -3.22 -10.55 -29.43
N PRO A 878 -2.26 -10.72 -30.37
CA PRO A 878 -1.40 -9.61 -30.82
C PRO A 878 -2.19 -8.39 -31.32
N LEU A 879 -3.33 -8.61 -32.01
CA LEU A 879 -4.17 -7.52 -32.51
C LEU A 879 -4.74 -6.69 -31.35
N ALA A 880 -5.15 -7.36 -30.28
CA ALA A 880 -5.68 -6.71 -29.09
C ALA A 880 -4.60 -5.94 -28.32
N ILE A 881 -3.44 -6.54 -28.14
CA ILE A 881 -2.30 -5.89 -27.46
C ILE A 881 -1.85 -4.64 -28.21
N ALA A 882 -1.73 -4.73 -29.55
CA ALA A 882 -1.41 -3.55 -30.37
C ALA A 882 -2.44 -2.43 -30.18
N GLY A 883 -3.74 -2.78 -30.19
CA GLY A 883 -4.81 -1.84 -29.93
C GLY A 883 -4.71 -1.19 -28.56
N ALA A 884 -4.49 -1.96 -27.50
CA ALA A 884 -4.31 -1.47 -26.15
C ALA A 884 -3.13 -0.48 -26.06
N LEU A 885 -1.96 -0.85 -26.59
CA LEU A 885 -0.77 0.00 -26.57
C LEU A 885 -0.94 1.31 -27.35
N VAL A 886 -1.62 1.25 -28.51
CA VAL A 886 -1.92 2.45 -29.31
C VAL A 886 -2.80 3.42 -28.51
N PHE A 887 -3.89 2.92 -27.88
CA PHE A 887 -4.77 3.79 -27.10
C PHE A 887 -4.08 4.31 -25.82
N MET A 888 -3.25 3.51 -25.16
CA MET A 888 -2.44 3.97 -24.04
C MET A 888 -1.45 5.06 -24.45
N TYR A 889 -0.76 4.89 -25.56
CA TYR A 889 0.21 5.87 -26.06
C TYR A 889 -0.45 7.21 -26.38
N PHE A 890 -1.57 7.22 -27.12
CA PHE A 890 -2.29 8.47 -27.43
C PHE A 890 -3.02 9.06 -26.21
N GLY A 891 -3.40 8.23 -25.24
CA GLY A 891 -4.02 8.67 -23.98
C GLY A 891 -3.00 9.16 -22.94
N GLY A 892 -1.70 9.09 -23.22
CA GLY A 892 -0.66 9.47 -22.25
C GLY A 892 -0.60 8.55 -21.02
N ILE A 893 -1.05 7.29 -21.15
CA ILE A 893 -1.18 6.33 -20.04
C ILE A 893 0.08 5.49 -19.95
N THR A 894 0.58 5.33 -18.74
CA THR A 894 1.78 4.55 -18.43
C THR A 894 1.53 3.04 -18.44
N MET A 895 2.59 2.28 -18.68
CA MET A 895 2.59 0.85 -18.46
C MET A 895 2.70 0.56 -16.95
N ASN A 896 1.61 0.22 -16.32
CA ASN A 896 1.54 -0.05 -14.88
C ASN A 896 0.80 -1.37 -14.61
N ILE A 897 0.72 -1.79 -13.36
CA ILE A 897 0.08 -3.07 -12.98
C ILE A 897 -1.36 -3.15 -13.50
N PHE A 898 -2.13 -2.05 -13.45
CA PHE A 898 -3.53 -2.03 -13.91
C PHE A 898 -3.65 -2.18 -15.42
N SER A 899 -2.83 -1.45 -16.19
CA SER A 899 -2.81 -1.57 -17.65
C SER A 899 -2.34 -2.95 -18.11
N GLN A 900 -1.34 -3.54 -17.43
CA GLN A 900 -0.84 -4.89 -17.72
C GLN A 900 -1.90 -5.97 -17.46
N ILE A 901 -2.66 -5.86 -16.36
CA ILE A 901 -3.78 -6.77 -16.08
C ILE A 901 -4.90 -6.58 -17.09
N GLY A 902 -5.17 -5.33 -17.50
CA GLY A 902 -6.07 -5.04 -18.62
C GLY A 902 -5.65 -5.78 -19.90
N ILE A 903 -4.35 -5.80 -20.21
CA ILE A 903 -3.79 -6.53 -21.36
C ILE A 903 -3.94 -8.05 -21.18
N ILE A 904 -3.68 -8.61 -19.98
CA ILE A 904 -3.90 -10.04 -19.70
C ILE A 904 -5.37 -10.39 -19.89
N MET A 905 -6.28 -9.56 -19.39
CA MET A 905 -7.73 -9.78 -19.53
C MET A 905 -8.18 -9.80 -20.99
N LEU A 906 -7.57 -8.97 -21.86
CA LEU A 906 -7.87 -8.94 -23.29
C LEU A 906 -7.67 -10.28 -23.96
N ILE A 907 -6.72 -11.12 -23.50
CA ILE A 907 -6.46 -12.43 -24.10
C ILE A 907 -7.73 -13.29 -24.08
N GLY A 908 -8.44 -13.32 -22.95
CA GLY A 908 -9.69 -14.07 -22.83
C GLY A 908 -10.89 -13.44 -23.56
N LEU A 909 -10.99 -12.12 -23.48
CA LEU A 909 -12.08 -11.37 -24.09
C LEU A 909 -12.08 -11.49 -25.61
N VAL A 910 -10.91 -11.36 -26.21
CA VAL A 910 -10.76 -11.34 -27.67
C VAL A 910 -10.83 -12.75 -28.27
N ALA A 911 -10.29 -13.75 -27.55
CA ALA A 911 -10.36 -15.15 -27.94
C ALA A 911 -11.80 -15.61 -28.18
N LYS A 912 -12.78 -15.08 -27.41
CA LYS A 912 -14.21 -15.40 -27.51
C LYS A 912 -14.76 -15.14 -28.92
N ASN A 913 -14.40 -14.02 -29.53
CA ASN A 913 -14.86 -13.67 -30.88
C ASN A 913 -14.31 -14.67 -31.91
N GLY A 914 -13.05 -15.06 -31.77
CA GLY A 914 -12.43 -16.08 -32.59
C GLY A 914 -13.05 -17.47 -32.41
N ILE A 915 -13.34 -17.86 -31.15
CA ILE A 915 -13.99 -19.14 -30.82
C ILE A 915 -15.33 -19.26 -31.54
N LEU A 916 -16.20 -18.25 -31.45
CA LEU A 916 -17.53 -18.26 -32.06
C LEU A 916 -17.49 -18.39 -33.57
N ILE A 917 -16.52 -17.75 -34.26
CA ILE A 917 -16.37 -17.87 -35.73
C ILE A 917 -15.88 -19.25 -36.11
N VAL A 918 -14.83 -19.75 -35.43
CA VAL A 918 -14.18 -21.02 -35.77
C VAL A 918 -15.08 -22.21 -35.45
N GLU A 919 -15.76 -22.22 -34.32
CA GLU A 919 -16.71 -23.27 -33.92
C GLU A 919 -17.85 -23.40 -34.94
N PHE A 920 -18.45 -22.27 -35.30
CA PHE A 920 -19.56 -22.26 -36.23
C PHE A 920 -19.11 -22.67 -37.63
N ALA A 921 -17.90 -22.29 -38.05
CA ALA A 921 -17.31 -22.73 -39.31
C ALA A 921 -17.03 -24.26 -39.32
N ASN A 922 -16.58 -24.79 -38.19
CA ASN A 922 -16.38 -26.26 -38.03
C ASN A 922 -17.70 -27.00 -38.09
N LEU A 923 -18.76 -26.54 -37.41
CA LEU A 923 -20.10 -27.13 -37.47
C LEU A 923 -20.66 -27.11 -38.89
N LYS A 924 -20.45 -26.03 -39.64
CA LYS A 924 -20.84 -25.92 -41.04
C LYS A 924 -20.09 -26.91 -41.95
N GLN A 925 -18.80 -27.14 -41.71
CA GLN A 925 -18.06 -28.15 -42.45
C GLN A 925 -18.53 -29.57 -42.11
N GLU A 926 -18.97 -29.85 -40.89
CA GLU A 926 -19.53 -31.15 -40.48
C GLU A 926 -20.90 -31.42 -41.12
N THR A 927 -21.63 -30.37 -41.51
CA THR A 927 -22.87 -30.53 -42.33
C THR A 927 -22.60 -30.67 -43.84
N GLY A 928 -21.31 -30.71 -44.27
CA GLY A 928 -20.89 -30.98 -45.63
C GLY A 928 -20.57 -29.77 -46.50
N GLU A 929 -20.57 -28.54 -45.94
CA GLU A 929 -20.18 -27.34 -46.68
C GLU A 929 -18.70 -27.28 -46.97
N ASP A 930 -18.30 -26.69 -48.13
CA ASP A 930 -16.89 -26.44 -48.43
C ASP A 930 -16.25 -25.44 -47.46
N LYS A 931 -14.97 -25.62 -47.14
CA LYS A 931 -14.24 -24.82 -46.15
C LYS A 931 -14.37 -23.30 -46.36
N MET A 932 -14.25 -22.84 -47.63
CA MET A 932 -14.33 -21.40 -47.95
C MET A 932 -15.76 -20.84 -47.78
N THR A 933 -16.74 -21.63 -48.16
CA THR A 933 -18.16 -21.27 -48.01
C THR A 933 -18.58 -21.29 -46.55
N ALA A 934 -18.18 -22.36 -45.85
CA ALA A 934 -18.45 -22.53 -44.40
C ALA A 934 -17.92 -21.36 -43.56
N ILE A 935 -16.65 -20.94 -43.81
CA ILE A 935 -16.09 -19.80 -43.02
C ILE A 935 -16.70 -18.46 -43.37
N LYS A 936 -17.05 -18.22 -44.65
CA LYS A 936 -17.70 -17.01 -45.10
C LYS A 936 -19.11 -16.91 -44.49
N ASP A 937 -19.86 -17.98 -44.52
CA ASP A 937 -21.22 -18.03 -44.01
C ASP A 937 -21.24 -17.97 -42.46
N ALA A 938 -20.24 -18.61 -41.80
CA ALA A 938 -20.05 -18.50 -40.38
C ALA A 938 -19.78 -17.05 -39.95
N ALA A 939 -18.86 -16.36 -40.63
CA ALA A 939 -18.53 -14.98 -40.33
C ALA A 939 -19.72 -14.04 -40.53
N LEU A 940 -20.52 -14.25 -41.56
CA LEU A 940 -21.73 -13.45 -41.85
C LEU A 940 -22.84 -13.68 -40.82
N GLN A 941 -23.10 -14.91 -40.44
CA GLN A 941 -24.13 -15.24 -39.43
C GLN A 941 -23.76 -14.79 -38.03
N ARG A 942 -22.48 -14.80 -37.71
CA ARG A 942 -21.96 -14.40 -36.37
C ARG A 942 -21.64 -12.90 -36.31
N LEU A 943 -21.73 -12.12 -37.38
CA LEU A 943 -21.43 -10.68 -37.40
C LEU A 943 -22.23 -9.93 -36.34
N ARG A 944 -23.57 -10.07 -36.34
CA ARG A 944 -24.46 -9.36 -35.43
C ARG A 944 -24.25 -9.74 -33.96
N PRO A 945 -24.19 -11.04 -33.55
CA PRO A 945 -23.83 -11.45 -32.21
C PRO A 945 -22.49 -10.88 -31.73
N ILE A 946 -21.44 -11.00 -32.56
CA ILE A 946 -20.08 -10.51 -32.19
C ILE A 946 -20.10 -8.99 -32.01
N LEU A 947 -20.71 -8.23 -32.91
CA LEU A 947 -20.79 -6.78 -32.75
C LEU A 947 -21.62 -6.38 -31.54
N MET A 948 -22.71 -7.08 -31.24
CA MET A 948 -23.56 -6.80 -30.09
C MET A 948 -22.82 -7.06 -28.77
N THR A 949 -22.16 -8.21 -28.65
CA THR A 949 -21.40 -8.54 -27.43
C THR A 949 -20.19 -7.63 -27.25
N SER A 950 -19.39 -7.41 -28.30
CA SER A 950 -18.24 -6.49 -28.23
C SER A 950 -18.65 -5.05 -27.95
N ALA A 951 -19.71 -4.55 -28.56
CA ALA A 951 -20.23 -3.22 -28.27
C ALA A 951 -20.77 -3.11 -26.84
N SER A 952 -21.45 -4.14 -26.35
CA SER A 952 -21.93 -4.21 -24.97
C SER A 952 -20.77 -4.15 -23.98
N THR A 953 -19.70 -4.94 -24.21
CA THR A 953 -18.52 -4.94 -23.37
C THR A 953 -17.76 -3.62 -23.45
N ILE A 954 -17.51 -3.09 -24.66
CA ILE A 954 -16.81 -1.81 -24.86
C ILE A 954 -17.56 -0.67 -24.17
N LEU A 955 -18.88 -0.52 -24.42
CA LEU A 955 -19.67 0.55 -23.82
C LEU A 955 -19.89 0.36 -22.32
N GLY A 956 -19.95 -0.88 -21.83
CA GLY A 956 -19.94 -1.18 -20.39
C GLY A 956 -18.64 -0.76 -19.70
N LEU A 957 -17.52 -0.72 -20.44
CA LEU A 957 -16.21 -0.32 -19.93
C LEU A 957 -15.81 1.14 -20.23
N ILE A 958 -16.55 1.84 -21.08
CA ILE A 958 -16.32 3.26 -21.36
C ILE A 958 -16.32 4.12 -20.10
N PRO A 959 -17.26 3.97 -19.15
CA PRO A 959 -17.22 4.74 -17.92
C PRO A 959 -15.94 4.54 -17.10
N LEU A 960 -15.27 3.39 -17.26
CA LEU A 960 -14.00 3.11 -16.64
C LEU A 960 -12.85 3.86 -17.33
N ALA A 961 -12.83 3.90 -18.65
CA ALA A 961 -11.80 4.57 -19.44
C ALA A 961 -11.87 6.11 -19.34
N PHE A 962 -13.05 6.66 -19.04
CA PHE A 962 -13.30 8.09 -18.85
C PHE A 962 -13.72 8.41 -17.40
N ALA A 963 -13.22 7.62 -16.44
CA ALA A 963 -13.51 7.84 -15.04
C ALA A 963 -13.02 9.23 -14.59
N SER A 964 -13.75 9.85 -13.69
CA SER A 964 -13.40 11.09 -13.02
C SER A 964 -13.50 10.91 -11.50
N GLY A 965 -13.03 11.88 -10.73
CA GLY A 965 -13.06 11.83 -9.28
C GLY A 965 -11.90 11.07 -8.65
N GLU A 966 -12.01 10.80 -7.35
CA GLU A 966 -10.94 10.17 -6.56
C GLU A 966 -10.65 8.72 -7.01
N GLY A 967 -9.37 8.37 -7.11
CA GLY A 967 -8.94 7.03 -7.56
C GLY A 967 -9.21 6.73 -9.04
N CYS A 968 -9.34 7.76 -9.90
CA CYS A 968 -9.70 7.57 -11.32
C CYS A 968 -8.54 7.01 -12.17
N ASN A 969 -7.28 7.33 -11.86
CA ASN A 969 -6.14 7.00 -12.72
C ASN A 969 -5.92 5.50 -12.88
N GLN A 970 -6.15 4.71 -11.83
CA GLN A 970 -6.13 3.24 -11.89
C GLN A 970 -7.21 2.70 -12.82
N ARG A 971 -8.43 3.27 -12.73
CA ARG A 971 -9.59 2.90 -13.57
C ARG A 971 -9.35 3.25 -15.02
N ILE A 972 -8.84 4.45 -15.29
CA ILE A 972 -8.50 4.94 -16.63
C ILE A 972 -7.44 4.05 -17.27
N ALA A 973 -6.38 3.71 -16.56
CA ALA A 973 -5.30 2.88 -17.08
C ALA A 973 -5.80 1.51 -17.56
N MET A 974 -6.58 0.82 -16.73
CA MET A 974 -7.15 -0.48 -17.06
C MET A 974 -8.23 -0.35 -18.14
N GLY A 975 -9.16 0.61 -17.97
CA GLY A 975 -10.27 0.81 -18.89
C GLY A 975 -9.82 1.14 -20.31
N THR A 976 -8.85 2.02 -20.45
CA THR A 976 -8.30 2.41 -21.77
C THR A 976 -7.58 1.25 -22.46
N ALA A 977 -6.78 0.48 -21.72
CA ALA A 977 -6.13 -0.71 -22.27
C ALA A 977 -7.16 -1.71 -22.82
N VAL A 978 -8.21 -1.98 -22.03
CA VAL A 978 -9.24 -2.96 -22.45
C VAL A 978 -10.13 -2.44 -23.57
N VAL A 979 -10.63 -1.22 -23.46
CA VAL A 979 -11.50 -0.60 -24.49
C VAL A 979 -10.73 -0.48 -25.81
N GLY A 980 -9.50 0.05 -25.79
CA GLY A 980 -8.66 0.19 -26.97
C GLY A 980 -8.34 -1.14 -27.64
N GLY A 981 -7.94 -2.13 -26.82
CA GLY A 981 -7.65 -3.48 -27.30
C GLY A 981 -8.87 -4.17 -27.90
N MET A 982 -10.02 -4.10 -27.21
CA MET A 982 -11.28 -4.68 -27.70
C MET A 982 -11.75 -4.05 -29.02
N LEU A 983 -11.69 -2.72 -29.13
CA LEU A 983 -12.15 -1.99 -30.30
C LEU A 983 -11.35 -2.38 -31.56
N VAL A 984 -10.02 -2.32 -31.47
CA VAL A 984 -9.12 -2.66 -32.58
C VAL A 984 -9.21 -4.15 -32.92
N SER A 985 -9.18 -5.02 -31.90
CA SER A 985 -9.22 -6.46 -32.13
C SER A 985 -10.55 -6.93 -32.72
N THR A 986 -11.71 -6.40 -32.27
CA THR A 986 -13.02 -6.80 -32.80
C THR A 986 -13.10 -6.49 -34.28
N LEU A 987 -12.66 -5.30 -34.72
CA LEU A 987 -12.66 -4.92 -36.11
C LEU A 987 -11.74 -5.81 -36.98
N LEU A 988 -10.53 -6.06 -36.51
CA LEU A 988 -9.53 -6.85 -37.23
C LEU A 988 -9.83 -8.35 -37.22
N THR A 989 -10.32 -8.88 -36.10
CA THR A 989 -10.66 -10.31 -35.96
C THR A 989 -11.70 -10.77 -36.99
N MET A 990 -12.68 -9.93 -37.32
CA MET A 990 -13.71 -10.23 -38.32
C MET A 990 -13.15 -10.50 -39.72
N TYR A 991 -11.96 -9.99 -40.05
CA TYR A 991 -11.30 -10.22 -41.34
C TYR A 991 -10.14 -11.21 -41.23
N ILE A 992 -9.33 -11.10 -40.19
CA ILE A 992 -8.09 -11.90 -40.06
C ILE A 992 -8.39 -13.35 -39.69
N VAL A 993 -9.32 -13.62 -38.79
CA VAL A 993 -9.66 -15.00 -38.41
C VAL A 993 -10.22 -15.79 -39.58
N PRO A 994 -11.21 -15.30 -40.36
CA PRO A 994 -11.65 -16.02 -41.56
C PRO A 994 -10.56 -16.25 -42.57
N ALA A 995 -9.66 -15.29 -42.81
CA ALA A 995 -8.57 -15.44 -43.75
C ALA A 995 -7.56 -16.51 -43.32
N ILE A 996 -7.13 -16.48 -42.08
CA ILE A 996 -6.17 -17.44 -41.52
C ILE A 996 -6.79 -18.84 -41.39
N TYR A 997 -8.08 -18.92 -41.01
CA TYR A 997 -8.81 -20.21 -41.01
C TYR A 997 -8.75 -20.89 -42.38
N SER A 998 -8.91 -20.13 -43.46
CA SER A 998 -8.83 -20.64 -44.80
C SER A 998 -7.47 -21.27 -45.12
N TYR A 999 -6.38 -20.84 -44.48
CA TYR A 999 -5.02 -21.40 -44.66
C TYR A 999 -4.75 -22.59 -43.73
N ILE A 1000 -4.98 -22.45 -42.44
CA ILE A 1000 -4.44 -23.36 -41.43
C ILE A 1000 -5.41 -24.50 -41.09
N SER A 1001 -6.75 -24.23 -41.01
CA SER A 1001 -7.73 -25.23 -40.56
C SER A 1001 -7.76 -26.46 -41.45
N THR A 1002 -8.03 -27.62 -40.88
CA THR A 1002 -8.22 -28.88 -41.59
C THR A 1002 -9.56 -28.95 -42.32
N ASN A 1003 -9.58 -29.52 -43.51
CA ASN A 1003 -10.83 -29.71 -44.27
C ASN A 1003 -11.58 -30.93 -43.72
N ARG A 1004 -12.63 -30.69 -42.90
CA ARG A 1004 -13.43 -31.74 -42.23
C ARG A 1004 -14.46 -32.39 -43.19
N SER A 1005 -14.89 -31.67 -44.26
CA SER A 1005 -15.85 -32.18 -45.22
C SER A 1005 -15.35 -33.40 -46.00
N ASN A 1006 -14.03 -33.62 -46.13
CA ASN A 1006 -13.44 -34.78 -46.77
C ASN A 1006 -13.37 -36.03 -45.88
N LYS A 1007 -13.46 -35.89 -44.55
CA LYS A 1007 -13.50 -37.06 -43.64
C LYS A 1007 -14.85 -37.77 -43.65
N LEU A 1008 -15.95 -37.03 -43.71
CA LEU A 1008 -17.30 -37.58 -43.85
C LEU A 1008 -17.57 -38.26 -45.18
N LYS A 1009 -16.75 -38.03 -46.25
CA LYS A 1009 -16.84 -38.72 -47.52
C LYS A 1009 -15.98 -40.02 -47.56
N GLN A 1010 -15.15 -40.25 -46.51
CA GLN A 1010 -14.30 -41.45 -46.37
C GLN A 1010 -14.79 -42.44 -45.30
N GLU A 1011 -15.71 -42.00 -44.40
CA GLU A 1011 -16.55 -42.86 -43.55
C GLU A 1011 -17.90 -43.13 -44.27
#